data_648f63058948b183841b21cb72b287df
#
_entry.id   648f63058948b183841b21cb72b287df
#
_cell.length_a   1.000
_cell.length_b   1.000
_cell.length_c   1.000
_cell.angle_alpha   90.00
_cell.angle_beta   90.00
_cell.angle_gamma   90.00
#
_symmetry.space_group_name_H-M   'P 1'
#
loop_
_entity.id
_entity.type
_entity.pdbx_description
1 polymer ?
#
loop_
_entity_poly.entity_id
_entity_poly.type
_entity_poly.pdbx_seq_one_letter_code
_entity_poly.pdbx_strand_id
1 'polypeptide(L)'
;MRRCSLVWVLISLLLCGAFAQTQPHKRDLIIWGVNLGPDAKGDQAVIREFAKRHPDVNVRVLTMGAGGMDPQKLMTAIVGNVAPDVISQDRFSLSDWASRNAFRPLNDLIDRDKDRDPLCPRPDQYYPAAWAEASYEGKVYGIPTGADDRILYYHKDLFQKHAAELRKAGLDPNRAPRTWTELLGYSKALTEYNPDGSLKIVGFEPNFGNSWLYLYAFQTDASFMSADGRRCTFDTPYAEEALDFMVKGYDLIGGYEKAKSFESGFLGQENDAFLTEKVAMKIDGNWILDDMSRFHPEIELGVAPPPVPDDRYSHTGHYKDDKDTFVTWIGGFSYAIPRGARNVQDGWEFIKFETSTEGRLINAAAQRDWDRYLGRSFIPSLSASVEANKVLFEKFKPADPKFAAALKLHIDMMPVGRIRPATFVGQQLWDNQVRAFETAAYHKASPKEALLSSQATIQEALDRFYSKTTHPVIDMGFWVEVGIAALLLATGAAVIWFFKLRLGRLARNEALWAYVFISPWVIGFLVFTIGPMLASLFFSFSDYDVLNEARWVGLQNYADMGGADKTLVLKALENAVYLAGVGVPLGLATGLAIALLLNTASKGIRFYRTFFYMPAIVPGVASAVLWAWVLTPDPNKGLINAGWRETITQWFGLAPPGWLSSADWAKSSLIVMGLWGAGSGMILWLAGLKGVSGTLYEAAGIDGASPRQQFWAVTFPMLSPVVFFNTVMGFIGAMQEFDRIYIMKPPSDGSTGPDDSLLTPVFHLFTNGFTYFRMGYASALAWMIFAIIMLLTFGQFKLAPRWVHYEADK
;
A
#
# COMPACT_ATOMS: atom_id res chain seq x y z
N MET A 1 12.59 64.55 15.31
CA MET A 1 12.78 63.50 16.32
C MET A 1 12.39 62.06 15.87
N ARG A 2 12.01 61.77 14.60
CA ARG A 2 11.62 60.43 14.11
C ARG A 2 12.70 59.71 13.28
N ARG A 3 13.88 60.27 13.09
CA ARG A 3 15.00 59.63 12.34
C ARG A 3 16.10 59.02 13.19
N CYS A 4 16.14 59.28 14.50
CA CYS A 4 17.11 58.70 15.40
C CYS A 4 16.72 57.32 15.98
N SER A 5 15.42 56.96 16.02
CA SER A 5 14.93 55.71 16.55
C SER A 5 15.23 54.50 15.67
N LEU A 6 15.26 54.66 14.33
CA LEU A 6 15.54 53.56 13.39
C LEU A 6 17.00 53.12 13.38
N VAL A 7 17.92 54.07 13.60
CA VAL A 7 19.37 53.77 13.69
C VAL A 7 19.72 53.02 14.98
N TRP A 8 19.07 53.33 16.10
CA TRP A 8 19.26 52.60 17.34
C TRP A 8 18.69 51.20 17.32
N VAL A 9 17.57 50.96 16.62
CA VAL A 9 17.01 49.59 16.41
C VAL A 9 17.91 48.77 15.50
N LEU A 10 18.47 49.36 14.44
CA LEU A 10 19.41 48.65 13.56
C LEU A 10 20.76 48.37 14.24
N ILE A 11 21.26 49.28 15.09
CA ILE A 11 22.49 49.07 15.89
C ILE A 11 22.27 48.06 17.00
N SER A 12 21.09 48.01 17.63
CA SER A 12 20.72 47.00 18.60
C SER A 12 20.56 45.60 17.99
N LEU A 13 20.01 45.49 16.75
CA LEU A 13 19.95 44.25 15.99
C LEU A 13 21.33 43.77 15.50
N LEU A 14 22.26 44.70 15.19
CA LEU A 14 23.64 44.34 14.82
C LEU A 14 24.50 43.98 16.04
N LEU A 15 24.24 44.53 17.22
CA LEU A 15 24.93 44.18 18.45
C LEU A 15 24.38 42.92 19.12
N CYS A 16 23.13 42.57 18.98
CA CYS A 16 22.59 41.27 19.39
C CYS A 16 23.11 40.10 18.51
N GLY A 17 23.50 40.36 17.28
CA GLY A 17 24.12 39.35 16.39
C GLY A 17 25.57 39.03 16.74
N ALA A 18 26.27 39.83 17.58
CA ALA A 18 27.68 39.65 17.85
C ALA A 18 28.00 38.83 19.12
N PHE A 19 27.02 38.41 19.90
CA PHE A 19 27.17 37.55 21.07
C PHE A 19 26.40 36.24 21.03
N ALA A 20 25.94 35.83 19.88
CA ALA A 20 25.61 34.41 19.67
C ALA A 20 26.94 33.67 19.68
N GLN A 21 27.33 33.08 20.83
CA GLN A 21 28.30 32.00 20.85
C GLN A 21 27.80 31.00 19.81
N THR A 22 28.46 30.94 18.68
CA THR A 22 28.28 29.88 17.70
C THR A 22 28.69 28.58 18.41
N GLN A 23 27.77 27.91 19.08
CA GLN A 23 27.93 26.48 19.31
C GLN A 23 28.31 25.86 17.96
N PRO A 24 29.37 25.04 17.92
CA PRO A 24 29.72 24.39 16.68
C PRO A 24 28.47 23.73 16.12
N HIS A 25 28.07 24.12 14.91
CA HIS A 25 26.84 23.60 14.26
C HIS A 25 27.05 22.10 14.09
N LYS A 26 26.39 21.28 14.92
CA LYS A 26 26.40 19.82 14.77
C LYS A 26 25.89 19.49 13.37
N ARG A 27 26.50 18.51 12.71
CA ARG A 27 25.98 17.98 11.44
C ARG A 27 24.73 17.18 11.74
N ASP A 28 23.65 17.40 10.99
CA ASP A 28 22.43 16.62 11.09
C ASP A 28 22.57 15.31 10.29
N LEU A 29 22.44 14.18 10.92
CA LEU A 29 22.30 12.86 10.30
C LEU A 29 20.83 12.48 10.30
N ILE A 30 20.23 12.40 9.10
CA ILE A 30 18.81 12.10 8.90
C ILE A 30 18.67 10.63 8.54
N ILE A 31 17.96 9.87 9.38
CA ILE A 31 17.72 8.43 9.21
C ILE A 31 16.23 8.18 9.06
N TRP A 32 15.84 7.45 8.04
CA TRP A 32 14.46 7.02 7.85
C TRP A 32 14.31 5.50 8.02
N GLY A 33 13.21 5.08 8.67
CA GLY A 33 12.82 3.68 8.78
C GLY A 33 13.28 2.95 10.05
N VAL A 34 13.95 3.62 10.99
CA VAL A 34 14.26 3.04 12.30
C VAL A 34 13.07 3.25 13.24
N ASN A 35 12.71 2.22 13.99
CA ASN A 35 11.64 2.32 14.97
C ASN A 35 12.14 2.92 16.28
N LEU A 36 11.56 4.05 16.71
CA LEU A 36 11.82 4.67 18.00
C LEU A 36 10.59 4.71 18.90
N GLY A 37 9.63 3.83 18.66
CA GLY A 37 8.45 3.67 19.51
C GLY A 37 8.78 3.38 20.98
N PRO A 38 7.80 3.46 21.86
CA PRO A 38 8.00 3.27 23.31
C PRO A 38 8.66 1.93 23.67
N ASP A 39 8.38 0.89 22.91
CA ASP A 39 8.89 -0.47 23.14
C ASP A 39 10.23 -0.77 22.42
N ALA A 40 10.67 0.07 21.49
CA ALA A 40 11.91 -0.12 20.72
C ALA A 40 13.15 0.36 21.50
N LYS A 41 13.39 -0.20 22.69
CA LYS A 41 14.51 0.24 23.56
C LYS A 41 15.87 -0.16 23.02
N GLY A 42 15.92 -1.25 22.26
CA GLY A 42 17.12 -1.68 21.55
C GLY A 42 17.60 -0.63 20.55
N ASP A 43 16.74 -0.23 19.62
CA ASP A 43 17.08 0.78 18.60
C ASP A 43 17.40 2.13 19.24
N GLN A 44 16.62 2.55 20.25
CA GLN A 44 16.90 3.76 21.01
C GLN A 44 18.29 3.74 21.68
N ALA A 45 18.75 2.56 22.14
CA ALA A 45 20.06 2.42 22.78
C ALA A 45 21.20 2.52 21.76
N VAL A 46 21.05 1.92 20.59
CA VAL A 46 22.02 2.02 19.48
C VAL A 46 22.17 3.47 19.02
N ILE A 47 21.06 4.18 18.80
CA ILE A 47 21.08 5.60 18.42
C ILE A 47 21.77 6.45 19.50
N ARG A 48 21.49 6.22 20.79
CA ARG A 48 22.14 6.96 21.89
C ARG A 48 23.62 6.69 21.96
N GLU A 49 24.05 5.44 21.80
CA GLU A 49 25.48 5.10 21.85
C GLU A 49 26.23 5.67 20.64
N PHE A 50 25.62 5.62 19.44
CA PHE A 50 26.17 6.27 18.25
C PHE A 50 26.34 7.78 18.46
N ALA A 51 25.32 8.48 18.94
CA ALA A 51 25.38 9.92 19.22
C ALA A 51 26.42 10.29 20.27
N LYS A 52 26.68 9.40 21.26
CA LYS A 52 27.73 9.58 22.27
C LYS A 52 29.12 9.45 21.67
N ARG A 53 29.30 8.53 20.71
CA ARG A 53 30.59 8.34 19.99
C ARG A 53 30.88 9.44 18.98
N HIS A 54 29.81 10.06 18.46
CA HIS A 54 29.85 11.13 17.46
C HIS A 54 29.21 12.41 18.01
N PRO A 55 29.82 13.12 18.97
CA PRO A 55 29.21 14.26 19.65
C PRO A 55 28.99 15.50 18.77
N ASP A 56 29.62 15.53 17.61
CA ASP A 56 29.50 16.54 16.55
C ASP A 56 28.36 16.22 15.55
N VAL A 57 27.67 15.07 15.70
CA VAL A 57 26.54 14.65 14.90
C VAL A 57 25.26 14.77 15.72
N ASN A 58 24.23 15.34 15.10
CA ASN A 58 22.86 15.39 15.62
C ASN A 58 21.99 14.38 14.86
N VAL A 59 21.66 13.26 15.49
CA VAL A 59 20.88 12.19 14.86
C VAL A 59 19.38 12.51 14.88
N ARG A 60 18.77 12.59 13.70
CA ARG A 60 17.33 12.78 13.51
C ARG A 60 16.73 11.56 12.84
N VAL A 61 15.80 10.91 13.52
CA VAL A 61 15.14 9.71 13.02
C VAL A 61 13.70 10.02 12.65
N LEU A 62 13.30 9.62 11.45
CA LEU A 62 11.92 9.55 11.05
C LEU A 62 11.47 8.08 11.10
N THR A 63 10.63 7.76 12.07
CA THR A 63 10.03 6.43 12.19
C THR A 63 9.04 6.23 11.05
N MET A 64 9.11 5.05 10.42
CA MET A 64 8.16 4.60 9.40
C MET A 64 7.26 3.54 10.00
N GLY A 65 6.06 3.38 9.46
CA GLY A 65 5.14 2.32 9.86
C GLY A 65 5.66 0.91 9.50
N ALA A 66 5.02 -0.11 10.04
CA ALA A 66 5.39 -1.51 9.82
C ALA A 66 5.39 -1.97 8.35
N GLY A 67 4.66 -1.27 7.48
CA GLY A 67 4.60 -1.53 6.03
C GLY A 67 5.81 -1.02 5.22
N GLY A 68 6.84 -0.46 5.89
CA GLY A 68 8.03 0.04 5.20
C GLY A 68 7.92 1.47 4.69
N MET A 69 8.75 1.80 3.68
CA MET A 69 8.87 3.14 3.12
C MET A 69 7.78 3.40 2.09
N ASP A 70 7.10 4.55 2.20
CA ASP A 70 6.24 5.08 1.15
C ASP A 70 7.10 5.49 -0.07
N PRO A 71 6.95 4.81 -1.23
CA PRO A 71 7.74 5.09 -2.43
C PRO A 71 7.61 6.53 -2.91
N GLN A 72 6.42 7.11 -2.85
CA GLN A 72 6.17 8.50 -3.26
C GLN A 72 6.98 9.49 -2.42
N LYS A 73 7.02 9.27 -1.10
CA LYS A 73 7.75 10.13 -0.16
C LYS A 73 9.26 10.09 -0.44
N LEU A 74 9.82 8.90 -0.63
CA LEU A 74 11.24 8.75 -0.91
C LEU A 74 11.60 9.37 -2.27
N MET A 75 10.81 9.08 -3.32
CA MET A 75 11.02 9.64 -4.65
C MET A 75 11.00 11.17 -4.61
N THR A 76 9.99 11.76 -3.97
CA THR A 76 9.85 13.22 -3.83
C THR A 76 11.04 13.83 -3.08
N ALA A 77 11.52 13.18 -2.03
CA ALA A 77 12.66 13.66 -1.26
C ALA A 77 13.97 13.62 -2.08
N ILE A 78 14.19 12.57 -2.87
CA ILE A 78 15.36 12.45 -3.75
C ILE A 78 15.34 13.55 -4.82
N VAL A 79 14.21 13.73 -5.51
CA VAL A 79 14.05 14.73 -6.56
C VAL A 79 14.13 16.15 -5.99
N GLY A 80 13.55 16.38 -4.81
CA GLY A 80 13.60 17.66 -4.10
C GLY A 80 14.96 17.97 -3.45
N ASN A 81 15.98 17.10 -3.59
CA ASN A 81 17.30 17.23 -2.97
C ASN A 81 17.26 17.39 -1.43
N VAL A 82 16.29 16.71 -0.79
CA VAL A 82 16.07 16.63 0.65
C VAL A 82 16.01 15.17 1.13
N ALA A 83 16.71 14.29 0.41
CA ALA A 83 16.78 12.89 0.76
C ALA A 83 17.41 12.69 2.17
N PRO A 84 17.03 11.63 2.91
CA PRO A 84 17.72 11.26 4.13
C PRO A 84 19.15 10.81 3.84
N ASP A 85 19.99 10.78 4.89
CA ASP A 85 21.36 10.28 4.76
C ASP A 85 21.41 8.74 4.80
N VAL A 86 20.47 8.12 5.52
CA VAL A 86 20.31 6.67 5.61
C VAL A 86 18.83 6.31 5.58
N ILE A 87 18.52 5.21 4.89
CA ILE A 87 17.17 4.66 4.86
C ILE A 87 17.19 3.15 5.11
N SER A 88 16.23 2.67 5.90
CA SER A 88 15.92 1.23 6.00
C SER A 88 14.95 0.85 4.87
N GLN A 89 15.32 -0.11 4.04
CA GLN A 89 14.56 -0.55 2.86
C GLN A 89 14.46 -2.07 2.84
N ASP A 90 13.30 -2.61 2.47
CA ASP A 90 13.16 -4.04 2.20
C ASP A 90 14.06 -4.41 1.01
N ARG A 91 14.83 -5.50 1.16
CA ARG A 91 15.87 -5.87 0.18
C ARG A 91 15.30 -6.18 -1.20
N PHE A 92 14.10 -6.74 -1.30
CA PHE A 92 13.54 -7.09 -2.61
C PHE A 92 13.30 -5.89 -3.53
N SER A 93 13.00 -4.73 -2.95
CA SER A 93 12.76 -3.51 -3.71
C SER A 93 14.04 -2.68 -3.92
N LEU A 94 15.15 -3.07 -3.31
CA LEU A 94 16.41 -2.33 -3.39
C LEU A 94 16.91 -2.21 -4.84
N SER A 95 16.81 -3.29 -5.61
CA SER A 95 17.20 -3.33 -7.02
C SER A 95 16.35 -2.42 -7.90
N ASP A 96 15.05 -2.29 -7.60
CA ASP A 96 14.14 -1.37 -8.26
C ASP A 96 14.62 0.09 -8.16
N TRP A 97 15.02 0.52 -6.98
CA TRP A 97 15.54 1.85 -6.73
C TRP A 97 16.95 2.03 -7.29
N ALA A 98 17.80 1.01 -7.14
CA ALA A 98 19.17 1.03 -7.63
C ALA A 98 19.24 1.16 -9.15
N SER A 99 18.40 0.43 -9.89
CA SER A 99 18.32 0.48 -11.36
C SER A 99 17.94 1.87 -11.90
N ARG A 100 17.24 2.66 -11.07
CA ARG A 100 16.83 4.05 -11.37
C ARG A 100 17.80 5.08 -10.79
N ASN A 101 18.96 4.63 -10.35
CA ASN A 101 19.99 5.50 -9.78
C ASN A 101 19.49 6.32 -8.57
N ALA A 102 18.55 5.76 -7.80
CA ALA A 102 18.00 6.39 -6.60
C ALA A 102 18.86 6.17 -5.36
N PHE A 103 19.64 5.09 -5.33
CA PHE A 103 20.59 4.78 -4.27
C PHE A 103 22.03 4.87 -4.77
N ARG A 104 22.93 5.20 -3.86
CA ARG A 104 24.36 5.21 -4.11
C ARG A 104 24.92 3.79 -3.96
N PRO A 105 25.82 3.30 -4.90
CA PRO A 105 26.62 2.11 -4.66
C PRO A 105 27.54 2.33 -3.45
N LEU A 106 27.72 1.30 -2.62
CA LEU A 106 28.53 1.36 -1.39
C LEU A 106 29.93 0.73 -1.55
N ASN A 107 30.25 0.21 -2.72
CA ASN A 107 31.51 -0.51 -2.98
C ASN A 107 32.75 0.32 -2.64
N ASP A 108 32.78 1.60 -3.00
CA ASP A 108 33.88 2.52 -2.71
C ASP A 108 34.11 2.73 -1.22
N LEU A 109 33.03 2.77 -0.42
CA LEU A 109 33.08 2.89 1.03
C LEU A 109 33.55 1.59 1.69
N ILE A 110 33.05 0.45 1.20
CA ILE A 110 33.46 -0.89 1.64
C ILE A 110 34.94 -1.11 1.35
N ASP A 111 35.37 -0.86 0.09
CA ASP A 111 36.76 -1.07 -0.32
C ASP A 111 37.77 -0.17 0.43
N ARG A 112 37.34 1.04 0.79
CA ARG A 112 38.15 1.95 1.61
C ARG A 112 38.37 1.43 3.02
N ASP A 113 37.32 0.87 3.65
CA ASP A 113 37.30 0.60 5.10
C ASP A 113 37.54 -0.88 5.45
N LYS A 114 37.35 -1.84 4.53
CA LYS A 114 37.39 -3.29 4.79
C LYS A 114 38.65 -3.82 5.50
N ASP A 115 39.80 -3.18 5.26
CA ASP A 115 41.07 -3.60 5.84
C ASP A 115 41.53 -2.69 7.01
N ARG A 116 40.78 -1.62 7.31
CA ARG A 116 41.14 -0.60 8.30
C ARG A 116 40.17 -0.49 9.45
N ASP A 117 38.92 -0.82 9.22
CA ASP A 117 37.86 -0.67 10.22
C ASP A 117 37.22 -2.04 10.51
N PRO A 118 37.36 -2.57 11.72
CA PRO A 118 36.79 -3.85 12.10
C PRO A 118 35.24 -3.87 12.06
N LEU A 119 34.60 -2.70 12.07
CA LEU A 119 33.14 -2.58 11.93
C LEU A 119 32.67 -2.62 10.45
N CYS A 120 33.61 -2.58 9.49
CA CYS A 120 33.23 -2.58 8.09
C CYS A 120 32.56 -3.89 7.70
N PRO A 121 31.31 -3.86 7.14
CA PRO A 121 30.62 -5.05 6.72
C PRO A 121 31.32 -5.70 5.51
N ARG A 122 31.50 -7.02 5.55
CA ARG A 122 32.12 -7.81 4.48
C ARG A 122 31.21 -8.97 4.07
N PRO A 123 31.19 -9.35 2.78
CA PRO A 123 30.30 -10.40 2.27
C PRO A 123 30.39 -11.74 3.02
N ASP A 124 31.60 -12.12 3.46
CA ASP A 124 31.88 -13.37 4.18
C ASP A 124 31.27 -13.44 5.59
N GLN A 125 30.85 -12.29 6.15
CA GLN A 125 30.21 -12.19 7.46
C GLN A 125 28.68 -12.43 7.41
N TYR A 126 28.10 -12.38 6.22
CA TYR A 126 26.65 -12.41 6.01
C TYR A 126 26.18 -13.73 5.38
N TYR A 127 24.90 -14.05 5.58
CA TYR A 127 24.28 -15.10 4.78
C TYR A 127 24.35 -14.71 3.30
N PRO A 128 24.90 -15.60 2.41
CA PRO A 128 25.10 -15.27 1.01
C PRO A 128 23.82 -14.78 0.31
N ALA A 129 22.69 -15.38 0.63
CA ALA A 129 21.38 -14.98 0.12
C ALA A 129 21.04 -13.52 0.47
N ALA A 130 21.20 -13.11 1.73
CA ALA A 130 20.92 -11.74 2.17
C ALA A 130 21.82 -10.70 1.50
N TRP A 131 23.11 -11.02 1.33
CA TRP A 131 24.04 -10.12 0.64
C TRP A 131 23.74 -10.00 -0.86
N ALA A 132 23.37 -11.10 -1.50
CA ALA A 132 23.00 -11.14 -2.93
C ALA A 132 21.74 -10.29 -3.20
N GLU A 133 20.70 -10.40 -2.35
CA GLU A 133 19.46 -9.59 -2.48
C GLU A 133 19.71 -8.09 -2.25
N ALA A 134 20.77 -7.70 -1.52
CA ALA A 134 21.18 -6.31 -1.29
C ALA A 134 22.09 -5.75 -2.41
N SER A 135 22.36 -6.55 -3.43
CA SER A 135 23.26 -6.23 -4.56
C SER A 135 22.48 -6.21 -5.87
N TYR A 136 22.89 -5.33 -6.79
CA TYR A 136 22.31 -5.25 -8.14
C TYR A 136 23.44 -5.02 -9.15
N GLU A 137 23.46 -5.79 -10.25
CA GLU A 137 24.52 -5.73 -11.29
C GLU A 137 25.96 -5.70 -10.73
N GLY A 138 26.22 -6.55 -9.73
CA GLY A 138 27.55 -6.68 -9.12
C GLY A 138 27.94 -5.53 -8.17
N LYS A 139 27.07 -4.59 -7.90
CA LYS A 139 27.27 -3.49 -6.95
C LYS A 139 26.42 -3.67 -5.71
N VAL A 140 26.95 -3.34 -4.54
CA VAL A 140 26.24 -3.35 -3.26
C VAL A 140 25.53 -2.01 -3.07
N TYR A 141 24.23 -2.02 -2.88
CA TYR A 141 23.43 -0.81 -2.66
C TYR A 141 22.88 -0.71 -1.24
N GLY A 142 22.91 -1.80 -0.49
CA GLY A 142 22.49 -1.81 0.89
C GLY A 142 23.32 -2.79 1.72
N ILE A 143 23.45 -2.49 3.02
CA ILE A 143 24.02 -3.42 3.99
C ILE A 143 22.87 -4.13 4.71
N PRO A 144 22.77 -5.49 4.60
CA PRO A 144 21.72 -6.22 5.27
C PRO A 144 21.71 -6.04 6.78
N THR A 145 20.56 -5.72 7.37
CA THR A 145 20.40 -5.52 8.80
C THR A 145 19.89 -6.76 9.50
N GLY A 146 18.68 -7.17 9.15
CA GLY A 146 18.05 -8.39 9.64
C GLY A 146 17.87 -9.40 8.51
N ALA A 147 17.76 -10.67 8.88
CA ALA A 147 17.30 -11.73 8.01
C ALA A 147 16.17 -12.47 8.70
N ASP A 148 15.17 -12.81 7.93
CA ASP A 148 14.02 -13.60 8.37
C ASP A 148 13.83 -14.74 7.38
N ASP A 149 13.55 -15.92 7.90
CA ASP A 149 13.19 -17.10 7.12
C ASP A 149 11.80 -17.59 7.57
N ARG A 150 11.31 -18.64 6.93
CA ARG A 150 9.99 -19.22 7.22
C ARG A 150 10.18 -20.61 7.79
N ILE A 151 9.54 -20.88 8.98
CA ILE A 151 9.44 -22.21 9.56
C ILE A 151 7.97 -22.55 9.84
N LEU A 152 7.69 -23.82 10.08
CA LEU A 152 6.36 -24.25 10.50
C LEU A 152 6.25 -24.13 12.03
N TYR A 153 5.23 -23.44 12.48
CA TYR A 153 4.75 -23.38 13.85
C TYR A 153 3.48 -24.23 14.00
N TYR A 154 3.31 -24.94 15.10
CA TYR A 154 2.10 -25.72 15.36
C TYR A 154 1.77 -25.83 16.85
N HIS A 155 0.48 -25.97 17.18
CA HIS A 155 -0.04 -26.16 18.52
C HIS A 155 0.02 -27.65 18.91
N LYS A 156 0.87 -28.01 19.85
CA LYS A 156 0.99 -29.40 20.33
C LYS A 156 -0.28 -29.92 21.02
N ASP A 157 -0.93 -29.05 21.77
CA ASP A 157 -2.19 -29.35 22.47
C ASP A 157 -3.35 -29.60 21.51
N LEU A 158 -3.49 -28.81 20.43
CA LEU A 158 -4.45 -29.08 19.37
C LEU A 158 -4.19 -30.41 18.67
N PHE A 159 -2.92 -30.75 18.44
CA PHE A 159 -2.54 -32.07 17.89
C PHE A 159 -2.95 -33.21 18.82
N GLN A 160 -2.76 -33.06 20.14
CA GLN A 160 -3.18 -34.06 21.12
C GLN A 160 -4.70 -34.12 21.27
N LYS A 161 -5.39 -32.98 21.24
CA LYS A 161 -6.86 -32.94 21.25
C LYS A 161 -7.46 -33.73 20.10
N HIS A 162 -6.86 -33.65 18.91
CA HIS A 162 -7.29 -34.37 17.69
C HIS A 162 -6.48 -35.64 17.39
N ALA A 163 -5.82 -36.23 18.42
CA ALA A 163 -4.95 -37.37 18.21
C ALA A 163 -5.66 -38.61 17.63
N ALA A 164 -6.94 -38.82 17.92
CA ALA A 164 -7.73 -39.90 17.37
C ALA A 164 -7.97 -39.74 15.87
N GLU A 165 -8.35 -38.52 15.44
CA GLU A 165 -8.59 -38.14 14.03
C GLU A 165 -7.30 -38.24 13.23
N LEU A 166 -6.19 -37.73 13.77
CA LEU A 166 -4.87 -37.82 13.15
C LEU A 166 -4.43 -39.27 12.94
N ARG A 167 -4.51 -40.14 13.97
CA ARG A 167 -4.17 -41.55 13.83
C ARG A 167 -5.08 -42.26 12.83
N LYS A 168 -6.37 -41.95 12.81
CA LYS A 168 -7.31 -42.53 11.83
C LYS A 168 -6.92 -42.14 10.39
N ALA A 169 -6.34 -40.95 10.20
CA ALA A 169 -5.80 -40.49 8.92
C ALA A 169 -4.38 -41.02 8.60
N GLY A 170 -3.81 -41.89 9.47
CA GLY A 170 -2.45 -42.40 9.31
C GLY A 170 -1.35 -41.44 9.71
N LEU A 171 -1.68 -40.37 10.46
CA LEU A 171 -0.77 -39.31 10.85
C LEU A 171 -0.37 -39.42 12.33
N ASP A 172 0.84 -38.98 12.68
CA ASP A 172 1.38 -39.05 14.04
C ASP A 172 1.09 -37.75 14.82
N PRO A 173 0.26 -37.78 15.88
CA PRO A 173 -0.06 -36.59 16.66
C PRO A 173 1.13 -36.00 17.46
N ASN A 174 2.27 -36.70 17.52
CA ASN A 174 3.43 -36.27 18.30
C ASN A 174 4.51 -35.54 17.47
N ARG A 175 4.32 -35.42 16.18
CA ARG A 175 5.26 -34.71 15.28
C ARG A 175 4.57 -33.78 14.28
N ALA A 176 5.32 -32.86 13.75
CA ALA A 176 4.90 -32.00 12.65
C ALA A 176 4.86 -32.77 11.31
N PRO A 177 4.07 -32.29 10.32
CA PRO A 177 4.16 -32.75 8.93
C PRO A 177 5.53 -32.42 8.33
N ARG A 178 6.01 -33.28 7.43
CA ARG A 178 7.31 -33.15 6.73
C ARG A 178 7.14 -32.90 5.25
N THR A 179 6.04 -33.42 4.70
CA THR A 179 5.73 -33.28 3.28
C THR A 179 4.44 -32.50 3.06
N TRP A 180 4.23 -32.03 1.82
CA TRP A 180 3.01 -31.37 1.44
C TRP A 180 1.77 -32.26 1.60
N THR A 181 1.89 -33.54 1.23
CA THR A 181 0.79 -34.50 1.43
C THR A 181 0.46 -34.66 2.90
N GLU A 182 1.46 -34.80 3.78
CA GLU A 182 1.23 -34.83 5.21
C GLU A 182 0.57 -33.54 5.71
N LEU A 183 1.10 -32.38 5.31
CA LEU A 183 0.58 -31.06 5.72
C LEU A 183 -0.92 -30.90 5.39
N LEU A 184 -1.33 -31.26 4.16
CA LEU A 184 -2.75 -31.26 3.76
C LEU A 184 -3.57 -32.28 4.59
N GLY A 185 -2.99 -33.46 4.88
CA GLY A 185 -3.62 -34.46 5.73
C GLY A 185 -3.89 -33.94 7.14
N TYR A 186 -2.88 -33.33 7.78
CA TYR A 186 -3.04 -32.67 9.09
C TYR A 186 -4.03 -31.51 9.03
N SER A 187 -3.97 -30.68 7.98
CA SER A 187 -4.91 -29.58 7.81
C SER A 187 -6.35 -30.08 7.82
N LYS A 188 -6.63 -31.13 7.04
CA LYS A 188 -7.97 -31.75 6.98
C LYS A 188 -8.45 -32.30 8.32
N ALA A 189 -7.57 -32.99 9.04
CA ALA A 189 -7.92 -33.65 10.30
C ALA A 189 -8.13 -32.64 11.45
N LEU A 190 -7.47 -31.47 11.41
CA LEU A 190 -7.51 -30.46 12.45
C LEU A 190 -8.55 -29.35 12.18
N THR A 191 -9.14 -29.30 10.98
CA THR A 191 -10.13 -28.25 10.63
C THR A 191 -11.48 -28.57 11.23
N GLU A 192 -12.02 -27.65 12.03
CA GLU A 192 -13.36 -27.72 12.63
C GLU A 192 -14.27 -26.66 12.00
N TYR A 193 -15.55 -27.02 11.83
CA TYR A 193 -16.58 -26.08 11.33
C TYR A 193 -17.62 -25.79 12.40
N ASN A 194 -18.19 -24.62 12.36
CA ASN A 194 -19.37 -24.27 13.14
C ASN A 194 -20.62 -24.94 12.54
N PRO A 195 -21.75 -25.01 13.29
CA PRO A 195 -23.00 -25.57 12.77
C PRO A 195 -23.55 -24.88 11.50
N ASP A 196 -23.18 -23.62 11.26
CA ASP A 196 -23.56 -22.84 10.07
C ASP A 196 -22.62 -23.09 8.89
N GLY A 197 -21.60 -23.95 9.03
CA GLY A 197 -20.62 -24.27 8.01
C GLY A 197 -19.49 -23.25 7.87
N SER A 198 -19.42 -22.24 8.73
CA SER A 198 -18.27 -21.34 8.83
C SER A 198 -17.10 -22.02 9.53
N LEU A 199 -15.86 -21.54 9.28
CA LEU A 199 -14.67 -22.07 9.93
C LEU A 199 -14.63 -21.71 11.42
N LYS A 200 -14.32 -22.71 12.26
CA LYS A 200 -14.16 -22.56 13.70
C LYS A 200 -12.71 -22.66 14.12
N ILE A 201 -12.02 -23.69 13.62
CA ILE A 201 -10.56 -23.90 13.72
C ILE A 201 -10.10 -24.30 12.33
N VAL A 202 -8.98 -23.71 11.88
CA VAL A 202 -8.32 -24.03 10.62
C VAL A 202 -7.08 -24.87 10.92
N GLY A 203 -6.93 -26.01 10.27
CA GLY A 203 -5.77 -26.86 10.43
C GLY A 203 -4.51 -26.20 9.90
N PHE A 204 -4.57 -25.73 8.66
CA PHE A 204 -3.50 -24.98 7.98
C PHE A 204 -4.08 -24.16 6.85
N GLU A 205 -3.60 -22.97 6.69
CA GLU A 205 -3.90 -22.08 5.59
C GLU A 205 -2.60 -21.67 4.85
N PRO A 206 -2.50 -21.92 3.53
CA PRO A 206 -1.24 -21.78 2.80
C PRO A 206 -0.58 -20.40 2.88
N ASN A 207 -1.34 -19.33 2.95
CA ASN A 207 -0.81 -17.97 3.04
C ASN A 207 -1.30 -17.19 4.27
N PHE A 208 -1.61 -17.90 5.37
CA PHE A 208 -1.83 -17.25 6.65
C PHE A 208 -0.48 -17.00 7.31
N GLY A 209 -0.13 -15.75 7.50
CA GLY A 209 1.22 -15.35 7.91
C GLY A 209 2.01 -14.78 6.72
N ASN A 210 3.20 -15.29 6.48
CA ASN A 210 4.06 -14.77 5.41
C ASN A 210 4.69 -15.92 4.60
N SER A 211 3.86 -16.80 4.06
CA SER A 211 4.23 -17.99 3.27
C SER A 211 3.70 -17.90 1.83
N TRP A 212 4.07 -16.83 1.15
CA TRP A 212 3.64 -16.53 -0.21
C TRP A 212 4.08 -17.56 -1.24
N LEU A 213 3.62 -17.47 -2.47
CA LEU A 213 3.99 -18.36 -3.58
C LEU A 213 5.51 -18.55 -3.70
N TYR A 214 6.31 -17.55 -3.35
CA TYR A 214 7.77 -17.67 -3.35
C TYR A 214 8.29 -18.84 -2.51
N LEU A 215 7.74 -19.07 -1.31
CA LEU A 215 8.17 -20.18 -0.45
C LEU A 215 7.96 -21.52 -1.16
N TYR A 216 6.74 -21.78 -1.61
CA TYR A 216 6.37 -23.06 -2.22
C TYR A 216 7.07 -23.26 -3.57
N ALA A 217 7.19 -22.21 -4.36
CA ALA A 217 7.90 -22.23 -5.63
C ALA A 217 9.41 -22.51 -5.45
N PHE A 218 10.04 -21.99 -4.40
CA PHE A 218 11.43 -22.34 -4.10
C PHE A 218 11.58 -23.79 -3.67
N GLN A 219 10.56 -24.36 -3.02
CA GLN A 219 10.54 -25.79 -2.65
C GLN A 219 10.37 -26.73 -3.85
N THR A 220 9.85 -26.25 -4.97
CA THR A 220 9.77 -26.98 -6.26
C THR A 220 10.92 -26.63 -7.22
N ASP A 221 11.93 -25.85 -6.80
CA ASP A 221 13.02 -25.31 -7.61
C ASP A 221 12.58 -24.39 -8.74
N ALA A 222 11.39 -23.81 -8.64
CA ALA A 222 10.96 -22.76 -9.56
C ALA A 222 11.87 -21.53 -9.44
N SER A 223 12.16 -20.93 -10.58
CA SER A 223 12.77 -19.60 -10.67
C SER A 223 11.76 -18.62 -11.23
N PHE A 224 11.83 -17.37 -10.81
CA PHE A 224 10.94 -16.32 -11.29
C PHE A 224 11.55 -15.46 -12.39
N MET A 225 12.85 -15.58 -12.59
CA MET A 225 13.62 -14.89 -13.63
C MET A 225 14.67 -15.81 -14.22
N SER A 226 14.97 -15.63 -15.50
CA SER A 226 16.14 -16.24 -16.13
C SER A 226 17.44 -15.73 -15.53
N ALA A 227 18.51 -16.49 -15.66
CA ALA A 227 19.82 -16.16 -15.08
C ALA A 227 20.39 -14.82 -15.58
N ASP A 228 20.04 -14.39 -16.78
CA ASP A 228 20.43 -13.10 -17.37
C ASP A 228 19.48 -11.95 -16.98
N GLY A 229 18.45 -12.22 -16.19
CA GLY A 229 17.47 -11.23 -15.72
C GLY A 229 16.55 -10.66 -16.81
N ARG A 230 16.52 -11.26 -18.02
CA ARG A 230 15.77 -10.71 -19.15
C ARG A 230 14.42 -11.36 -19.41
N ARG A 231 14.18 -12.53 -18.82
CA ARG A 231 12.94 -13.27 -19.00
C ARG A 231 12.31 -13.58 -17.65
N CYS A 232 11.01 -13.32 -17.53
CA CYS A 232 10.18 -13.83 -16.45
C CYS A 232 9.88 -15.32 -16.70
N THR A 233 9.97 -16.16 -15.67
CA THR A 233 9.86 -17.61 -15.77
C THR A 233 8.72 -18.18 -14.91
N PHE A 234 7.60 -17.49 -14.83
CA PHE A 234 6.40 -17.98 -14.14
C PHE A 234 5.75 -19.19 -14.87
N ASP A 235 6.07 -19.40 -16.15
CA ASP A 235 5.50 -20.44 -17.02
C ASP A 235 6.12 -21.84 -16.80
N THR A 236 6.82 -22.07 -15.70
CA THR A 236 7.45 -23.35 -15.43
C THR A 236 6.47 -24.33 -14.76
N PRO A 237 6.57 -25.66 -15.05
CA PRO A 237 5.76 -26.66 -14.34
C PRO A 237 5.95 -26.61 -12.82
N TYR A 238 7.10 -26.20 -12.35
CA TYR A 238 7.46 -26.08 -10.93
C TYR A 238 6.70 -24.94 -10.25
N ALA A 239 6.53 -23.80 -10.91
CA ALA A 239 5.72 -22.70 -10.40
C ALA A 239 4.22 -23.06 -10.41
N GLU A 240 3.77 -23.79 -11.47
CA GLU A 240 2.40 -24.32 -11.55
C GLU A 240 2.10 -25.30 -10.41
N GLU A 241 3.01 -26.23 -10.12
CA GLU A 241 2.89 -27.19 -9.01
C GLU A 241 2.76 -26.48 -7.64
N ALA A 242 3.59 -25.48 -7.40
CA ALA A 242 3.54 -24.70 -6.17
C ALA A 242 2.21 -23.94 -6.02
N LEU A 243 1.72 -23.31 -7.07
CA LEU A 243 0.45 -22.61 -7.04
C LEU A 243 -0.74 -23.57 -6.90
N ASP A 244 -0.70 -24.71 -7.58
CA ASP A 244 -1.72 -25.77 -7.46
C ASP A 244 -1.79 -26.33 -6.03
N PHE A 245 -0.64 -26.51 -5.36
CA PHE A 245 -0.59 -26.89 -3.96
C PHE A 245 -1.29 -25.87 -3.06
N MET A 246 -1.04 -24.56 -3.25
CA MET A 246 -1.70 -23.51 -2.49
C MET A 246 -3.21 -23.52 -2.70
N VAL A 247 -3.68 -23.63 -3.95
CA VAL A 247 -5.11 -23.70 -4.29
C VAL A 247 -5.76 -24.90 -3.61
N LYS A 248 -5.16 -26.11 -3.72
CA LYS A 248 -5.64 -27.31 -3.05
C LYS A 248 -5.72 -27.17 -1.53
N GLY A 249 -4.76 -26.47 -0.92
CA GLY A 249 -4.78 -26.18 0.50
C GLY A 249 -5.99 -25.35 0.94
N TYR A 250 -6.35 -24.34 0.15
CA TYR A 250 -7.57 -23.55 0.39
C TYR A 250 -8.85 -24.32 0.10
N ASP A 251 -8.91 -25.09 -0.98
CA ASP A 251 -10.08 -25.90 -1.33
C ASP A 251 -10.40 -26.91 -0.22
N LEU A 252 -9.37 -27.46 0.41
CA LEU A 252 -9.49 -28.43 1.50
C LEU A 252 -10.23 -27.87 2.72
N ILE A 253 -10.07 -26.57 3.00
CA ILE A 253 -10.73 -25.88 4.13
C ILE A 253 -12.00 -25.15 3.73
N GLY A 254 -12.50 -25.36 2.49
CA GLY A 254 -13.76 -24.83 1.98
C GLY A 254 -13.65 -23.61 1.09
N GLY A 255 -12.47 -23.34 0.56
CA GLY A 255 -12.18 -22.30 -0.43
C GLY A 255 -11.60 -21.01 0.16
N TYR A 256 -10.93 -20.26 -0.72
CA TYR A 256 -10.21 -19.03 -0.37
C TYR A 256 -11.12 -17.95 0.24
N GLU A 257 -12.32 -17.73 -0.30
CA GLU A 257 -13.27 -16.74 0.21
C GLU A 257 -13.68 -17.03 1.66
N LYS A 258 -13.92 -18.31 1.99
CA LYS A 258 -14.27 -18.73 3.35
C LYS A 258 -13.08 -18.52 4.32
N ALA A 259 -11.86 -18.82 3.88
CA ALA A 259 -10.65 -18.55 4.65
C ALA A 259 -10.46 -17.06 4.90
N LYS A 260 -10.60 -16.18 3.88
CA LYS A 260 -10.51 -14.73 4.03
C LYS A 260 -11.61 -14.14 4.93
N SER A 261 -12.81 -14.69 4.87
CA SER A 261 -13.87 -14.32 5.82
C SER A 261 -13.50 -14.67 7.26
N PHE A 262 -12.91 -15.84 7.48
CA PHE A 262 -12.40 -16.27 8.78
C PHE A 262 -11.26 -15.37 9.27
N GLU A 263 -10.22 -15.13 8.46
CA GLU A 263 -9.07 -14.27 8.80
C GLU A 263 -9.48 -12.86 9.23
N SER A 264 -10.48 -12.28 8.55
CA SER A 264 -10.94 -10.91 8.81
C SER A 264 -11.46 -10.69 10.24
N GLY A 265 -11.77 -11.77 10.96
CA GLY A 265 -12.13 -11.73 12.36
C GLY A 265 -10.96 -11.54 13.33
N PHE A 266 -9.72 -11.59 12.86
CA PHE A 266 -8.51 -11.58 13.68
C PHE A 266 -7.63 -10.36 13.36
N LEU A 267 -8.05 -9.20 13.84
CA LEU A 267 -7.32 -7.94 13.65
C LEU A 267 -6.44 -7.63 14.85
N GLY A 268 -5.19 -7.20 14.59
CA GLY A 268 -4.21 -6.88 15.61
C GLY A 268 -3.37 -8.09 16.04
N GLN A 269 -2.14 -7.83 16.46
CA GLN A 269 -1.16 -8.86 16.82
C GLN A 269 -1.64 -9.74 17.99
N GLU A 270 -2.24 -9.14 19.01
CA GLU A 270 -2.80 -9.88 20.15
C GLU A 270 -3.95 -10.81 19.79
N ASN A 271 -4.62 -10.58 18.68
CA ASN A 271 -5.76 -11.37 18.19
C ASN A 271 -5.42 -12.26 16.99
N ASP A 272 -4.15 -12.44 16.66
CA ASP A 272 -3.75 -13.35 15.58
C ASP A 272 -4.41 -14.72 15.76
N ALA A 273 -4.95 -15.30 14.67
CA ALA A 273 -5.72 -16.54 14.76
C ALA A 273 -4.86 -17.74 15.20
N PHE A 274 -3.56 -17.73 14.92
CA PHE A 274 -2.64 -18.73 15.45
C PHE A 274 -2.45 -18.52 16.96
N LEU A 275 -2.18 -17.29 17.41
CA LEU A 275 -1.98 -17.00 18.84
C LEU A 275 -3.23 -17.27 19.69
N THR A 276 -4.42 -17.19 19.11
CA THR A 276 -5.71 -17.48 19.78
C THR A 276 -6.20 -18.91 19.54
N GLU A 277 -5.35 -19.83 19.10
CA GLU A 277 -5.65 -21.28 18.87
C GLU A 277 -6.79 -21.52 17.86
N LYS A 278 -6.97 -20.57 16.90
CA LYS A 278 -7.94 -20.73 15.82
C LYS A 278 -7.33 -21.25 14.53
N VAL A 279 -5.99 -21.21 14.43
CA VAL A 279 -5.20 -21.86 13.37
C VAL A 279 -4.23 -22.82 14.03
N ALA A 280 -4.26 -24.10 13.65
CA ALA A 280 -3.47 -25.13 14.32
C ALA A 280 -2.00 -25.16 13.85
N MET A 281 -1.75 -24.83 12.58
CA MET A 281 -0.43 -24.76 11.96
C MET A 281 -0.28 -23.49 11.14
N LYS A 282 0.88 -22.84 11.23
CA LYS A 282 1.20 -21.61 10.52
C LYS A 282 2.65 -21.64 10.03
N ILE A 283 2.89 -21.25 8.79
CA ILE A 283 4.26 -20.98 8.31
C ILE A 283 4.47 -19.45 8.32
N ASP A 284 5.46 -19.02 9.12
CA ASP A 284 5.70 -17.59 9.33
C ASP A 284 7.16 -17.31 9.68
N GLY A 285 7.52 -16.03 9.80
CA GLY A 285 8.83 -15.56 10.22
C GLY A 285 9.03 -15.58 11.74
N ASN A 286 10.23 -15.17 12.16
CA ASN A 286 10.62 -15.18 13.58
C ASN A 286 9.94 -14.09 14.43
N TRP A 287 9.30 -13.08 13.84
CA TRP A 287 8.59 -12.02 14.58
C TRP A 287 7.40 -12.55 15.40
N ILE A 288 6.75 -13.65 14.95
CA ILE A 288 5.64 -14.26 15.71
C ILE A 288 6.05 -14.70 17.11
N LEU A 289 7.34 -14.99 17.34
CA LEU A 289 7.86 -15.38 18.64
C LEU A 289 7.81 -14.21 19.64
N ASP A 290 8.07 -12.98 19.20
CA ASP A 290 7.94 -11.78 20.03
C ASP A 290 6.48 -11.53 20.39
N ASP A 291 5.57 -11.58 19.41
CA ASP A 291 4.13 -11.45 19.65
C ASP A 291 3.61 -12.53 20.60
N MET A 292 4.03 -13.79 20.43
CA MET A 292 3.68 -14.89 21.31
C MET A 292 4.20 -14.66 22.74
N SER A 293 5.44 -14.21 22.88
CA SER A 293 6.03 -13.94 24.19
C SER A 293 5.33 -12.82 24.95
N ARG A 294 4.73 -11.89 24.22
CA ARG A 294 4.00 -10.73 24.76
C ARG A 294 2.56 -11.04 25.13
N PHE A 295 1.85 -11.75 24.26
CA PHE A 295 0.40 -11.84 24.34
C PHE A 295 -0.08 -13.23 24.79
N HIS A 296 0.65 -14.29 24.40
CA HIS A 296 0.24 -15.69 24.61
C HIS A 296 1.43 -16.60 24.97
N PRO A 297 2.18 -16.29 26.06
CA PRO A 297 3.33 -17.10 26.48
C PRO A 297 2.98 -18.52 26.93
N GLU A 298 1.71 -18.82 27.19
CA GLU A 298 1.22 -20.12 27.63
C GLU A 298 1.15 -21.18 26.52
N ILE A 299 1.16 -20.80 25.24
CA ILE A 299 1.00 -21.71 24.10
C ILE A 299 2.05 -22.83 24.14
N GLU A 300 1.58 -24.08 24.02
CA GLU A 300 2.43 -25.26 23.85
C GLU A 300 2.92 -25.37 22.39
N LEU A 301 3.98 -24.61 22.13
CA LEU A 301 4.54 -24.44 20.80
C LEU A 301 5.35 -25.65 20.35
N GLY A 302 5.08 -26.11 19.11
CA GLY A 302 5.96 -26.95 18.33
C GLY A 302 6.49 -26.18 17.11
N VAL A 303 7.73 -26.50 16.70
CA VAL A 303 8.34 -25.94 15.49
C VAL A 303 8.98 -27.03 14.66
N ALA A 304 9.00 -26.84 13.33
CA ALA A 304 9.62 -27.75 12.37
C ALA A 304 10.07 -26.96 11.12
N PRO A 305 10.98 -27.50 10.31
CA PRO A 305 11.21 -26.98 8.96
C PRO A 305 9.90 -26.91 8.16
N PRO A 306 9.74 -25.97 7.23
CA PRO A 306 8.52 -25.92 6.42
C PRO A 306 8.42 -27.19 5.57
N PRO A 307 7.23 -27.85 5.55
CA PRO A 307 7.04 -29.07 4.76
C PRO A 307 7.32 -28.82 3.27
N VAL A 308 7.87 -29.82 2.60
CA VAL A 308 8.32 -29.75 1.20
C VAL A 308 7.56 -30.77 0.34
N PRO A 309 7.64 -30.73 -1.00
CA PRO A 309 7.11 -31.77 -1.87
C PRO A 309 7.59 -33.18 -1.45
N ASP A 310 6.73 -34.17 -1.60
CA ASP A 310 7.01 -35.57 -1.17
C ASP A 310 8.25 -36.14 -1.88
N ASP A 311 8.42 -35.84 -3.14
CA ASP A 311 9.58 -36.28 -3.95
C ASP A 311 10.87 -35.61 -3.47
N ARG A 312 10.81 -34.32 -3.07
CA ARG A 312 11.98 -33.64 -2.48
C ARG A 312 12.34 -34.25 -1.13
N TYR A 313 11.34 -34.50 -0.27
CA TYR A 313 11.58 -35.13 1.03
C TYR A 313 12.24 -36.52 0.89
N SER A 314 11.82 -37.28 -0.14
CA SER A 314 12.31 -38.64 -0.39
C SER A 314 13.58 -38.66 -1.25
N HIS A 315 14.10 -37.54 -1.71
CA HIS A 315 15.21 -37.43 -2.66
C HIS A 315 14.98 -38.29 -3.91
N THR A 316 13.80 -38.15 -4.50
CA THR A 316 13.41 -38.90 -5.72
C THR A 316 13.14 -37.95 -6.88
N GLY A 317 12.96 -38.49 -8.07
CA GLY A 317 12.63 -37.74 -9.26
C GLY A 317 13.65 -36.63 -9.58
N HIS A 318 13.20 -35.39 -9.66
CA HIS A 318 14.01 -34.21 -9.92
C HIS A 318 15.02 -33.92 -8.79
N TYR A 319 14.68 -34.26 -7.54
CA TYR A 319 15.44 -33.90 -6.34
C TYR A 319 16.44 -34.97 -5.86
N LYS A 320 16.72 -35.99 -6.68
CA LYS A 320 17.56 -37.14 -6.26
C LYS A 320 19.00 -36.77 -5.89
N ASP A 321 19.52 -35.69 -6.48
CA ASP A 321 20.89 -35.19 -6.29
C ASP A 321 20.95 -33.97 -5.35
N ASP A 322 19.82 -33.53 -4.81
CA ASP A 322 19.76 -32.37 -3.92
C ASP A 322 20.38 -32.70 -2.56
N LYS A 323 21.19 -31.77 -2.05
CA LYS A 323 21.82 -31.91 -0.74
C LYS A 323 20.86 -31.56 0.39
N ASP A 324 19.99 -30.59 0.16
CA ASP A 324 19.10 -30.03 1.18
C ASP A 324 17.69 -30.55 0.98
N THR A 325 17.18 -31.29 1.96
CA THR A 325 15.81 -31.76 1.96
C THR A 325 14.83 -30.61 2.14
N PHE A 326 15.09 -29.71 3.10
CA PHE A 326 14.23 -28.57 3.38
C PHE A 326 14.79 -27.30 2.74
N VAL A 327 13.89 -26.48 2.21
CA VAL A 327 14.18 -25.19 1.61
C VAL A 327 13.21 -24.18 2.19
N THR A 328 13.71 -22.98 2.50
CA THR A 328 12.90 -21.86 2.96
C THR A 328 13.11 -20.63 2.11
N TRP A 329 12.27 -19.63 2.30
CA TRP A 329 12.46 -18.29 1.74
C TRP A 329 13.07 -17.39 2.81
N ILE A 330 14.09 -16.60 2.43
CA ILE A 330 14.73 -15.61 3.28
C ILE A 330 14.43 -14.21 2.77
N GLY A 331 14.01 -13.34 3.67
CA GLY A 331 13.74 -11.93 3.45
C GLY A 331 14.48 -11.02 4.42
N GLY A 332 14.05 -9.77 4.51
CA GLY A 332 14.51 -8.78 5.50
C GLY A 332 14.93 -7.45 4.89
N PHE A 333 15.49 -6.59 5.73
CA PHE A 333 15.79 -5.19 5.41
C PHE A 333 17.29 -4.94 5.24
N SER A 334 17.61 -3.82 4.59
CA SER A 334 18.97 -3.28 4.47
C SER A 334 18.96 -1.77 4.72
N TYR A 335 20.08 -1.25 5.22
CA TYR A 335 20.34 0.18 5.16
C TYR A 335 20.96 0.56 3.83
N ALA A 336 20.38 1.57 3.16
CA ALA A 336 20.89 2.17 1.94
C ALA A 336 21.14 3.67 2.12
N ILE A 337 21.97 4.23 1.24
CA ILE A 337 22.23 5.67 1.17
C ILE A 337 21.56 6.20 -0.10
N PRO A 338 20.53 7.05 -0.01
CA PRO A 338 19.88 7.64 -1.17
C PRO A 338 20.82 8.59 -1.94
N ARG A 339 20.57 8.71 -3.25
CA ARG A 339 21.17 9.77 -4.06
C ARG A 339 20.73 11.13 -3.49
N GLY A 340 21.68 12.06 -3.35
CA GLY A 340 21.40 13.39 -2.75
C GLY A 340 21.51 13.43 -1.22
N ALA A 341 21.91 12.32 -0.58
CA ALA A 341 22.29 12.34 0.84
C ALA A 341 23.41 13.36 1.08
N ARG A 342 23.25 14.19 2.11
CA ARG A 342 24.18 15.31 2.37
C ARG A 342 25.37 14.89 3.23
N ASN A 343 25.15 13.95 4.15
CA ASN A 343 26.14 13.49 5.12
C ASN A 343 26.47 12.00 4.94
N VAL A 344 26.90 11.64 3.71
CA VAL A 344 27.21 10.24 3.31
C VAL A 344 28.18 9.57 4.29
N GLN A 345 29.21 10.29 4.77
CA GLN A 345 30.20 9.72 5.68
C GLN A 345 29.59 9.38 7.05
N ASP A 346 28.84 10.30 7.65
CA ASP A 346 28.16 10.05 8.93
C ASP A 346 27.11 8.94 8.79
N GLY A 347 26.40 8.89 7.65
CA GLY A 347 25.48 7.80 7.31
C GLY A 347 26.19 6.44 7.21
N TRP A 348 27.35 6.39 6.58
CA TRP A 348 28.15 5.17 6.47
C TRP A 348 28.68 4.72 7.85
N GLU A 349 29.18 5.64 8.70
CA GLU A 349 29.60 5.32 10.07
C GLU A 349 28.44 4.74 10.90
N PHE A 350 27.24 5.30 10.74
CA PHE A 350 26.04 4.76 11.37
C PHE A 350 25.72 3.34 10.89
N ILE A 351 25.73 3.12 9.57
CA ILE A 351 25.45 1.79 8.99
C ILE A 351 26.45 0.75 9.51
N LYS A 352 27.74 1.06 9.48
CA LYS A 352 28.79 0.16 10.02
C LYS A 352 28.55 -0.19 11.49
N PHE A 353 28.28 0.82 12.32
CA PHE A 353 28.06 0.62 13.74
C PHE A 353 26.79 -0.21 14.01
N GLU A 354 25.67 0.17 13.42
CA GLU A 354 24.36 -0.48 13.67
C GLU A 354 24.35 -1.94 13.18
N THR A 355 24.96 -2.23 12.03
CA THR A 355 24.99 -3.60 11.48
C THR A 355 26.08 -4.49 12.07
N SER A 356 27.00 -3.92 12.86
CA SER A 356 28.06 -4.67 13.52
C SER A 356 27.52 -5.58 14.64
N THR A 357 28.30 -6.63 14.99
CA THR A 357 28.02 -7.48 16.15
C THR A 357 27.91 -6.66 17.45
N GLU A 358 28.73 -5.61 17.61
CA GLU A 358 28.67 -4.71 18.76
C GLU A 358 27.33 -3.96 18.84
N GLY A 359 26.88 -3.32 17.74
CA GLY A 359 25.61 -2.63 17.69
C GLY A 359 24.43 -3.56 17.97
N ARG A 360 24.46 -4.77 17.43
CA ARG A 360 23.44 -5.80 17.69
C ARG A 360 23.42 -6.25 19.15
N LEU A 361 24.57 -6.35 19.81
CA LEU A 361 24.64 -6.67 21.24
C LEU A 361 24.09 -5.55 22.13
N ILE A 362 24.34 -4.29 21.77
CA ILE A 362 23.78 -3.12 22.48
C ILE A 362 22.25 -3.11 22.34
N ASN A 363 21.75 -3.34 21.12
CA ASN A 363 20.32 -3.46 20.85
C ASN A 363 19.69 -4.56 21.72
N ALA A 364 20.21 -5.78 21.63
CA ALA A 364 19.68 -6.94 22.34
C ALA A 364 19.74 -6.77 23.87
N ALA A 365 20.82 -6.19 24.42
CA ALA A 365 20.94 -5.97 25.86
C ALA A 365 19.87 -4.98 26.38
N ALA A 366 19.69 -3.86 25.68
CA ALA A 366 18.71 -2.84 26.06
C ALA A 366 17.27 -3.34 25.93
N GLN A 367 16.98 -4.08 24.84
CA GLN A 367 15.65 -4.67 24.64
C GLN A 367 15.35 -5.75 25.69
N ARG A 368 16.31 -6.64 25.97
CA ARG A 368 16.18 -7.65 27.04
C ARG A 368 15.86 -7.04 28.39
N ASP A 369 16.57 -5.96 28.75
CA ASP A 369 16.37 -5.32 30.05
C ASP A 369 14.98 -4.67 30.15
N TRP A 370 14.48 -4.14 29.02
CA TRP A 370 13.12 -3.62 28.91
C TRP A 370 12.05 -4.72 29.01
N ASP A 371 12.21 -5.81 28.24
CA ASP A 371 11.26 -6.92 28.27
C ASP A 371 11.20 -7.59 29.65
N ARG A 372 12.38 -7.72 30.30
CA ARG A 372 12.44 -8.17 31.69
C ARG A 372 11.70 -7.24 32.65
N TYR A 373 11.84 -5.93 32.47
CA TYR A 373 11.11 -4.94 33.27
C TYR A 373 9.59 -5.10 33.11
N LEU A 374 9.13 -5.45 31.91
CA LEU A 374 7.72 -5.72 31.60
C LEU A 374 7.27 -7.13 31.96
N GLY A 375 8.14 -7.98 32.50
CA GLY A 375 7.83 -9.39 32.82
C GLY A 375 7.69 -10.29 31.60
N ARG A 376 8.27 -9.93 30.44
CA ARG A 376 8.20 -10.66 29.17
C ARG A 376 9.47 -11.50 28.92
N SER A 377 9.33 -12.59 28.16
CA SER A 377 10.49 -13.32 27.65
C SER A 377 11.11 -12.55 26.48
N PHE A 378 12.39 -12.25 26.61
CA PHE A 378 13.13 -11.61 25.52
C PHE A 378 13.46 -12.59 24.40
N ILE A 379 13.18 -12.20 23.16
CA ILE A 379 13.54 -12.90 21.93
C ILE A 379 14.46 -12.00 21.11
N PRO A 380 15.74 -12.37 20.92
CA PRO A 380 16.63 -11.54 20.11
C PRO A 380 16.22 -11.55 18.63
N SER A 381 16.22 -10.39 18.01
CA SER A 381 16.00 -10.26 16.57
C SER A 381 17.16 -10.90 15.80
N LEU A 382 16.83 -11.63 14.71
CA LEU A 382 17.83 -12.27 13.86
C LEU A 382 18.54 -11.24 12.97
N SER A 383 19.85 -11.33 12.94
CA SER A 383 20.72 -10.52 12.08
C SER A 383 20.91 -11.20 10.72
N ALA A 384 21.22 -10.41 9.70
CA ALA A 384 21.71 -10.95 8.43
C ALA A 384 23.19 -11.42 8.52
N SER A 385 23.90 -11.10 9.61
CA SER A 385 25.27 -11.57 9.89
C SER A 385 25.26 -12.92 10.60
N VAL A 386 25.98 -13.89 10.03
CA VAL A 386 26.14 -15.25 10.59
C VAL A 386 26.80 -15.21 11.97
N GLU A 387 27.87 -14.40 12.11
CA GLU A 387 28.59 -14.25 13.37
C GLU A 387 27.74 -13.59 14.44
N ALA A 388 27.05 -12.50 14.08
CA ALA A 388 26.18 -11.81 15.02
C ALA A 388 25.08 -12.73 15.56
N ASN A 389 24.43 -13.56 14.72
CA ASN A 389 23.44 -14.53 15.18
C ASN A 389 24.00 -15.56 16.14
N LYS A 390 25.21 -16.06 15.87
CA LYS A 390 25.87 -16.99 16.79
C LYS A 390 26.11 -16.35 18.15
N VAL A 391 26.70 -15.17 18.19
CA VAL A 391 27.00 -14.46 19.44
C VAL A 391 25.72 -14.03 20.17
N LEU A 392 24.70 -13.58 19.46
CA LEU A 392 23.40 -13.23 20.03
C LEU A 392 22.74 -14.45 20.68
N PHE A 393 22.72 -15.60 19.99
CA PHE A 393 22.13 -16.81 20.53
C PHE A 393 22.90 -17.30 21.77
N GLU A 394 24.23 -17.27 21.77
CA GLU A 394 25.04 -17.67 22.93
C GLU A 394 24.79 -16.78 24.16
N LYS A 395 24.71 -15.44 23.96
CA LYS A 395 24.58 -14.47 25.07
C LYS A 395 23.14 -14.20 25.51
N PHE A 396 22.18 -14.32 24.59
CA PHE A 396 20.79 -13.90 24.79
C PHE A 396 19.78 -14.99 24.46
N LYS A 397 20.19 -16.26 24.51
CA LYS A 397 19.30 -17.41 24.34
C LYS A 397 18.04 -17.23 25.21
N PRO A 398 16.83 -17.35 24.66
CA PRO A 398 15.61 -17.29 25.45
C PRO A 398 15.61 -18.30 26.60
N ALA A 399 15.12 -17.91 27.77
CA ALA A 399 15.06 -18.78 28.94
C ALA A 399 14.04 -19.92 28.76
N ASP A 400 12.94 -19.66 28.07
CA ASP A 400 11.94 -20.68 27.75
C ASP A 400 12.47 -21.60 26.62
N PRO A 401 12.51 -22.92 26.85
CA PRO A 401 13.03 -23.89 25.89
C PRO A 401 12.30 -23.87 24.53
N LYS A 402 11.00 -23.59 24.50
CA LYS A 402 10.22 -23.53 23.24
C LYS A 402 10.68 -22.40 22.33
N PHE A 403 10.90 -21.21 22.90
CA PHE A 403 11.41 -20.06 22.14
C PHE A 403 12.87 -20.25 21.73
N ALA A 404 13.67 -20.85 22.61
CA ALA A 404 15.05 -21.17 22.28
C ALA A 404 15.16 -22.20 21.13
N ALA A 405 14.31 -23.20 21.12
CA ALA A 405 14.25 -24.20 20.04
C ALA A 405 13.80 -23.58 18.72
N ALA A 406 12.79 -22.69 18.75
CA ALA A 406 12.30 -22.00 17.58
C ALA A 406 13.38 -21.05 16.98
N LEU A 407 14.02 -20.24 17.82
CA LEU A 407 15.09 -19.35 17.38
C LEU A 407 16.28 -20.11 16.79
N LYS A 408 16.65 -21.25 17.41
CA LYS A 408 17.71 -22.13 16.91
C LYS A 408 17.35 -22.71 15.54
N LEU A 409 16.10 -23.14 15.33
CA LEU A 409 15.64 -23.66 14.05
C LEU A 409 15.72 -22.60 12.94
N HIS A 410 15.32 -21.36 13.23
CA HIS A 410 15.48 -20.24 12.27
C HIS A 410 16.95 -20.06 11.87
N ILE A 411 17.87 -20.03 12.85
CA ILE A 411 19.29 -19.91 12.57
C ILE A 411 19.79 -21.07 11.70
N ASP A 412 19.31 -22.30 11.94
CA ASP A 412 19.70 -23.49 11.19
C ASP A 412 19.10 -23.53 9.77
N MET A 413 17.96 -22.89 9.54
CA MET A 413 17.30 -22.81 8.23
C MET A 413 17.83 -21.66 7.34
N MET A 414 18.46 -20.64 7.91
CA MET A 414 19.00 -19.49 7.12
C MET A 414 19.94 -19.91 5.98
N PRO A 415 20.87 -20.89 6.15
CA PRO A 415 21.79 -21.29 5.07
C PRO A 415 21.10 -21.89 3.83
N VAL A 416 19.92 -22.51 4.00
CA VAL A 416 19.13 -23.10 2.91
C VAL A 416 18.03 -22.16 2.39
N GLY A 417 18.06 -20.91 2.84
CA GLY A 417 17.15 -19.85 2.42
C GLY A 417 17.41 -19.38 0.99
N ARG A 418 16.34 -19.26 0.21
CA ARG A 418 16.37 -18.70 -1.16
C ARG A 418 15.80 -17.30 -1.16
N ILE A 419 16.24 -16.48 -2.10
CA ILE A 419 15.85 -15.07 -2.22
C ILE A 419 14.99 -14.83 -3.45
N ARG A 420 14.24 -13.75 -3.39
CA ARG A 420 13.55 -13.17 -4.54
C ARG A 420 14.59 -12.64 -5.54
N PRO A 421 14.28 -12.65 -6.85
CA PRO A 421 15.20 -12.12 -7.85
C PRO A 421 15.53 -10.64 -7.59
N ALA A 422 16.81 -10.31 -7.59
CA ALA A 422 17.28 -8.92 -7.56
C ALA A 422 17.10 -8.30 -8.95
N THR A 423 16.00 -7.64 -9.20
CA THR A 423 15.61 -7.08 -10.50
C THR A 423 14.92 -5.73 -10.34
N PHE A 424 14.95 -4.93 -11.41
CA PHE A 424 14.25 -3.62 -11.46
C PHE A 424 12.71 -3.74 -11.56
N VAL A 425 12.17 -4.94 -11.74
CA VAL A 425 10.74 -5.24 -11.70
C VAL A 425 10.34 -5.98 -10.42
N GLY A 426 11.13 -5.87 -9.34
CA GLY A 426 10.92 -6.61 -8.10
C GLY A 426 9.53 -6.41 -7.53
N GLN A 427 9.05 -5.16 -7.43
CA GLN A 427 7.69 -4.87 -6.96
C GLN A 427 6.60 -5.44 -7.89
N GLN A 428 6.82 -5.39 -9.20
CA GLN A 428 5.86 -5.99 -10.15
C GLN A 428 5.83 -7.52 -10.04
N LEU A 429 6.97 -8.17 -9.79
CA LEU A 429 7.03 -9.60 -9.50
C LEU A 429 6.22 -9.93 -8.24
N TRP A 430 6.36 -9.13 -7.18
CA TRP A 430 5.60 -9.29 -5.95
C TRP A 430 4.10 -9.18 -6.20
N ASP A 431 3.64 -8.12 -6.82
CA ASP A 431 2.22 -7.86 -7.04
C ASP A 431 1.59 -8.91 -7.98
N ASN A 432 2.35 -9.34 -9.00
CA ASN A 432 1.84 -10.32 -9.96
C ASN A 432 1.83 -11.76 -9.42
N GLN A 433 2.73 -12.15 -8.51
CA GLN A 433 2.61 -13.45 -7.85
C GLN A 433 1.38 -13.49 -6.92
N VAL A 434 1.04 -12.37 -6.26
CA VAL A 434 -0.19 -12.27 -5.47
C VAL A 434 -1.43 -12.37 -6.36
N ARG A 435 -1.46 -11.65 -7.50
CA ARG A 435 -2.57 -11.73 -8.45
C ARG A 435 -2.74 -13.12 -9.03
N ALA A 436 -1.64 -13.76 -9.44
CA ALA A 436 -1.69 -15.14 -9.95
C ALA A 436 -2.29 -16.08 -8.92
N PHE A 437 -1.84 -15.97 -7.68
CA PHE A 437 -2.38 -16.75 -6.58
C PHE A 437 -3.86 -16.48 -6.34
N GLU A 438 -4.28 -15.23 -6.19
CA GLU A 438 -5.70 -14.90 -5.95
C GLU A 438 -6.60 -15.32 -7.11
N THR A 439 -6.19 -15.07 -8.36
CA THR A 439 -6.95 -15.47 -9.54
C THR A 439 -7.20 -16.99 -9.59
N ALA A 440 -6.18 -17.77 -9.24
CA ALA A 440 -6.28 -19.22 -9.16
C ALA A 440 -7.12 -19.66 -7.93
N ALA A 441 -6.89 -19.07 -6.76
CA ALA A 441 -7.58 -19.41 -5.50
C ALA A 441 -9.08 -19.05 -5.51
N TYR A 442 -9.48 -18.01 -6.27
CA TYR A 442 -10.88 -17.72 -6.57
C TYR A 442 -11.47 -18.54 -7.74
N HIS A 443 -10.70 -19.48 -8.33
CA HIS A 443 -11.11 -20.28 -9.50
C HIS A 443 -11.55 -19.44 -10.71
N LYS A 444 -10.98 -18.26 -10.89
CA LYS A 444 -11.23 -17.40 -12.07
C LYS A 444 -10.44 -17.87 -13.29
N ALA A 445 -9.27 -18.47 -13.06
CA ALA A 445 -8.45 -19.14 -14.05
C ALA A 445 -7.75 -20.35 -13.43
N SER A 446 -7.25 -21.26 -14.25
CA SER A 446 -6.35 -22.31 -13.76
C SER A 446 -5.03 -21.74 -13.25
N PRO A 447 -4.29 -22.44 -12.36
CA PRO A 447 -2.96 -22.01 -11.91
C PRO A 447 -2.03 -21.64 -13.05
N LYS A 448 -2.02 -22.44 -14.12
CA LYS A 448 -1.24 -22.20 -15.33
C LYS A 448 -1.62 -20.90 -16.04
N GLU A 449 -2.91 -20.68 -16.29
CA GLU A 449 -3.40 -19.47 -16.98
C GLU A 449 -3.13 -18.20 -16.14
N ALA A 450 -3.29 -18.28 -14.83
CA ALA A 450 -2.99 -17.18 -13.92
C ALA A 450 -1.51 -16.79 -13.95
N LEU A 451 -0.61 -17.79 -13.92
CA LEU A 451 0.83 -17.58 -14.02
C LEU A 451 1.25 -17.00 -15.38
N LEU A 452 0.68 -17.52 -16.48
CA LEU A 452 0.96 -17.01 -17.84
C LEU A 452 0.52 -15.55 -18.02
N SER A 453 -0.64 -15.19 -17.49
CA SER A 453 -1.13 -13.80 -17.52
C SER A 453 -0.20 -12.85 -16.75
N SER A 454 0.22 -13.25 -15.56
CA SER A 454 1.17 -12.50 -14.74
C SER A 454 2.55 -12.38 -15.38
N GLN A 455 3.04 -13.47 -16.00
CA GLN A 455 4.29 -13.46 -16.74
C GLN A 455 4.25 -12.47 -17.91
N ALA A 456 3.17 -12.44 -18.68
CA ALA A 456 3.05 -11.53 -19.83
C ALA A 456 3.21 -10.06 -19.38
N THR A 457 2.57 -9.68 -18.28
CA THR A 457 2.67 -8.33 -17.70
C THR A 457 4.09 -7.97 -17.29
N ILE A 458 4.80 -8.91 -16.64
CA ILE A 458 6.17 -8.70 -16.18
C ILE A 458 7.13 -8.66 -17.38
N GLN A 459 6.95 -9.56 -18.36
CA GLN A 459 7.81 -9.63 -19.54
C GLN A 459 7.75 -8.35 -20.36
N GLU A 460 6.57 -7.76 -20.53
CA GLU A 460 6.44 -6.47 -21.20
C GLU A 460 7.22 -5.36 -20.47
N ALA A 461 7.19 -5.34 -19.14
CA ALA A 461 7.97 -4.38 -18.37
C ALA A 461 9.48 -4.58 -18.55
N LEU A 462 9.94 -5.84 -18.64
CA LEU A 462 11.33 -6.19 -18.94
C LEU A 462 11.72 -5.73 -20.35
N ASP A 463 10.92 -6.07 -21.36
CA ASP A 463 11.20 -5.75 -22.77
C ASP A 463 11.28 -4.22 -22.97
N ARG A 464 10.39 -3.48 -22.33
CA ARG A 464 10.40 -2.02 -22.34
C ARG A 464 11.67 -1.45 -21.72
N PHE A 465 12.08 -1.94 -20.57
CA PHE A 465 13.28 -1.45 -19.90
C PHE A 465 14.52 -1.67 -20.77
N TYR A 466 14.68 -2.85 -21.36
CA TYR A 466 15.82 -3.15 -22.20
C TYR A 466 15.79 -2.43 -23.56
N SER A 467 14.61 -2.05 -24.06
CA SER A 467 14.47 -1.22 -25.26
C SER A 467 14.62 0.27 -25.02
N LYS A 468 14.58 0.73 -23.76
CA LYS A 468 14.59 2.15 -23.35
C LYS A 468 15.74 2.94 -23.98
N THR A 469 16.94 2.34 -24.08
CA THR A 469 18.13 3.01 -24.59
C THR A 469 18.06 3.37 -26.06
N THR A 470 17.14 2.78 -26.85
CA THR A 470 16.95 3.09 -28.27
C THR A 470 16.15 4.37 -28.51
N HIS A 471 15.48 4.89 -27.52
CA HIS A 471 14.62 6.09 -27.62
C HIS A 471 15.42 7.37 -27.36
N PRO A 472 15.13 8.47 -28.11
CA PRO A 472 15.83 9.74 -27.93
C PRO A 472 15.49 10.39 -26.58
N VAL A 473 16.51 10.94 -25.95
CA VAL A 473 16.37 11.72 -24.71
C VAL A 473 15.70 13.06 -25.02
N ILE A 474 14.80 13.48 -24.15
CA ILE A 474 14.11 14.77 -24.23
C ILE A 474 14.93 15.82 -23.46
N ASP A 475 15.34 16.88 -24.15
CA ASP A 475 15.92 18.03 -23.46
C ASP A 475 14.81 18.84 -22.77
N MET A 476 14.61 18.59 -21.49
CA MET A 476 13.61 19.28 -20.68
C MET A 476 13.93 20.77 -20.52
N GLY A 477 15.23 21.16 -20.50
CA GLY A 477 15.66 22.54 -20.44
C GLY A 477 15.11 23.35 -21.62
N PHE A 478 15.30 22.82 -22.82
CA PHE A 478 14.77 23.43 -24.05
C PHE A 478 13.24 23.60 -24.01
N TRP A 479 12.49 22.59 -23.58
CA TRP A 479 11.02 22.70 -23.52
C TRP A 479 10.51 23.64 -22.44
N VAL A 480 11.21 23.75 -21.31
CA VAL A 480 10.92 24.79 -20.30
C VAL A 480 11.16 26.19 -20.87
N GLU A 481 12.27 26.41 -21.57
CA GLU A 481 12.55 27.71 -22.24
C GLU A 481 11.48 28.05 -23.30
N VAL A 482 11.07 27.06 -24.10
CA VAL A 482 9.97 27.23 -25.07
C VAL A 482 8.66 27.60 -24.37
N GLY A 483 8.35 26.94 -23.27
CA GLY A 483 7.15 27.23 -22.45
C GLY A 483 7.17 28.65 -21.87
N ILE A 484 8.31 29.09 -21.33
CA ILE A 484 8.49 30.47 -20.82
C ILE A 484 8.38 31.47 -21.96
N ALA A 485 9.01 31.21 -23.10
CA ALA A 485 8.91 32.09 -24.26
C ALA A 485 7.45 32.21 -24.76
N ALA A 486 6.73 31.10 -24.85
CA ALA A 486 5.32 31.09 -25.23
C ALA A 486 4.45 31.89 -24.24
N LEU A 487 4.69 31.74 -22.93
CA LEU A 487 3.99 32.51 -21.90
C LEU A 487 4.28 34.03 -22.02
N LEU A 488 5.54 34.38 -22.23
CA LEU A 488 5.94 35.80 -22.43
C LEU A 488 5.30 36.40 -23.71
N LEU A 489 5.27 35.62 -24.79
CA LEU A 489 4.61 36.02 -26.03
C LEU A 489 3.10 36.19 -25.86
N ALA A 490 2.45 35.24 -25.18
CA ALA A 490 1.02 35.34 -24.89
C ALA A 490 0.68 36.55 -24.00
N THR A 491 1.50 36.79 -22.97
CA THR A 491 1.38 37.98 -22.10
C THR A 491 1.59 39.25 -22.88
N GLY A 492 2.61 39.32 -23.74
CA GLY A 492 2.85 40.47 -24.62
C GLY A 492 1.69 40.72 -25.59
N ALA A 493 1.16 39.66 -26.20
CA ALA A 493 -0.01 39.75 -27.08
C ALA A 493 -1.26 40.25 -26.32
N ALA A 494 -1.50 39.77 -25.11
CA ALA A 494 -2.60 40.22 -24.24
C ALA A 494 -2.47 41.70 -23.87
N VAL A 495 -1.25 42.16 -23.54
CA VAL A 495 -0.96 43.57 -23.26
C VAL A 495 -1.21 44.42 -24.51
N ILE A 496 -0.71 44.04 -25.68
CA ILE A 496 -0.93 44.73 -26.94
C ILE A 496 -2.44 44.76 -27.25
N TRP A 497 -3.15 43.65 -27.11
CA TRP A 497 -4.59 43.57 -27.31
C TRP A 497 -5.34 44.54 -26.37
N PHE A 498 -4.97 44.58 -25.09
CA PHE A 498 -5.53 45.48 -24.09
C PHE A 498 -5.38 46.96 -24.51
N PHE A 499 -4.20 47.38 -25.00
CA PHE A 499 -3.98 48.76 -25.48
C PHE A 499 -4.70 49.08 -26.79
N LYS A 500 -5.05 48.08 -27.60
CA LYS A 500 -5.89 48.25 -28.81
C LYS A 500 -7.38 48.39 -28.50
N LEU A 501 -7.85 48.03 -27.31
CA LEU A 501 -9.22 48.26 -26.88
C LEU A 501 -9.47 49.79 -26.79
N ARG A 502 -10.48 50.28 -27.50
CA ARG A 502 -10.87 51.71 -27.51
C ARG A 502 -11.62 52.08 -26.24
N LEU A 503 -10.98 51.93 -25.08
CA LEU A 503 -11.54 52.28 -23.78
C LEU A 503 -11.27 53.76 -23.45
N GLY A 504 -12.25 54.45 -22.84
CA GLY A 504 -12.04 55.77 -22.24
C GLY A 504 -11.01 55.72 -21.12
N ARG A 505 -10.40 56.84 -20.76
CA ARG A 505 -9.33 56.92 -19.73
C ARG A 505 -9.76 56.27 -18.39
N LEU A 506 -10.97 56.55 -17.94
CA LEU A 506 -11.47 55.98 -16.65
C LEU A 506 -11.62 54.47 -16.72
N ALA A 507 -12.33 53.96 -17.72
CA ALA A 507 -12.53 52.54 -17.95
C ALA A 507 -11.20 51.78 -18.14
N ARG A 508 -10.20 52.43 -18.80
CA ARG A 508 -8.86 51.82 -18.94
C ARG A 508 -8.10 51.75 -17.63
N ASN A 509 -8.19 52.73 -16.76
CA ASN A 509 -7.57 52.68 -15.43
C ASN A 509 -8.26 51.64 -14.54
N GLU A 510 -9.58 51.58 -14.56
CA GLU A 510 -10.34 50.55 -13.83
C GLU A 510 -9.98 49.14 -14.30
N ALA A 511 -9.94 48.92 -15.61
CA ALA A 511 -9.54 47.63 -16.18
C ALA A 511 -8.09 47.27 -15.86
N LEU A 512 -7.15 48.25 -15.91
CA LEU A 512 -5.75 48.00 -15.53
C LEU A 512 -5.63 47.59 -14.06
N TRP A 513 -6.28 48.25 -13.15
CA TRP A 513 -6.29 47.87 -11.75
C TRP A 513 -6.99 46.52 -11.53
N ALA A 514 -8.06 46.22 -12.25
CA ALA A 514 -8.72 44.94 -12.21
C ALA A 514 -7.77 43.82 -12.63
N TYR A 515 -7.01 43.98 -13.73
CA TYR A 515 -5.99 43.00 -14.14
C TYR A 515 -4.84 42.90 -13.15
N VAL A 516 -4.38 43.97 -12.53
CA VAL A 516 -3.35 43.95 -11.48
C VAL A 516 -3.83 43.14 -10.29
N PHE A 517 -5.07 43.33 -9.82
CA PHE A 517 -5.60 42.59 -8.66
C PHE A 517 -5.86 41.11 -8.97
N ILE A 518 -6.28 40.76 -10.19
CA ILE A 518 -6.55 39.36 -10.55
C ILE A 518 -5.26 38.62 -10.98
N SER A 519 -4.19 39.32 -11.35
CA SER A 519 -2.96 38.72 -11.90
C SER A 519 -2.29 37.72 -10.97
N PRO A 520 -2.19 37.88 -9.62
CA PRO A 520 -1.58 36.90 -8.78
C PRO A 520 -2.32 35.56 -8.85
N TRP A 521 -3.67 35.62 -8.91
CA TRP A 521 -4.48 34.38 -9.07
C TRP A 521 -4.30 33.77 -10.46
N VAL A 522 -4.34 34.56 -11.52
CA VAL A 522 -4.15 34.07 -12.91
C VAL A 522 -2.76 33.47 -13.09
N ILE A 523 -1.70 34.11 -12.58
CA ILE A 523 -0.33 33.62 -12.64
C ILE A 523 -0.24 32.31 -11.85
N GLY A 524 -0.78 32.28 -10.63
CA GLY A 524 -0.83 31.05 -9.80
C GLY A 524 -1.54 29.93 -10.53
N PHE A 525 -2.69 30.16 -11.12
CA PHE A 525 -3.45 29.18 -11.91
C PHE A 525 -2.67 28.67 -13.13
N LEU A 526 -2.05 29.57 -13.89
CA LEU A 526 -1.25 29.20 -15.08
C LEU A 526 -0.01 28.37 -14.67
N VAL A 527 0.71 28.79 -13.63
CA VAL A 527 1.96 28.16 -13.22
C VAL A 527 1.71 26.86 -12.45
N PHE A 528 0.77 26.84 -11.50
CA PHE A 528 0.58 25.70 -10.59
C PHE A 528 -0.56 24.76 -10.97
N THR A 529 -1.39 25.10 -11.96
CA THR A 529 -2.46 24.22 -12.45
C THR A 529 -2.27 23.88 -13.92
N ILE A 530 -2.32 24.85 -14.81
CA ILE A 530 -2.22 24.60 -16.25
C ILE A 530 -0.82 24.09 -16.64
N GLY A 531 0.23 24.67 -16.06
CA GLY A 531 1.61 24.24 -16.33
C GLY A 531 1.84 22.74 -16.08
N PRO A 532 1.58 22.23 -14.86
CA PRO A 532 1.69 20.80 -14.57
C PRO A 532 0.76 19.92 -15.42
N MET A 533 -0.46 20.38 -15.75
CA MET A 533 -1.35 19.64 -16.65
C MET A 533 -0.74 19.49 -18.06
N LEU A 534 -0.21 20.55 -18.64
CA LEU A 534 0.45 20.49 -19.94
C LEU A 534 1.74 19.66 -19.90
N ALA A 535 2.50 19.75 -18.81
CA ALA A 535 3.67 18.90 -18.58
C ALA A 535 3.26 17.43 -18.51
N SER A 536 2.19 17.09 -17.77
CA SER A 536 1.64 15.73 -17.73
C SER A 536 1.20 15.25 -19.12
N LEU A 537 0.55 16.10 -19.93
CA LEU A 537 0.21 15.74 -21.31
C LEU A 537 1.48 15.42 -22.13
N PHE A 538 2.51 16.23 -21.99
CA PHE A 538 3.77 16.01 -22.68
C PHE A 538 4.45 14.71 -22.22
N PHE A 539 4.50 14.44 -20.90
CA PHE A 539 5.03 13.21 -20.36
C PHE A 539 4.25 11.96 -20.76
N SER A 540 2.96 12.09 -21.09
CA SER A 540 2.17 10.95 -21.56
C SER A 540 2.71 10.30 -22.85
N PHE A 541 3.53 11.04 -23.62
CA PHE A 541 4.24 10.56 -24.82
C PHE A 541 5.68 10.14 -24.55
N SER A 542 6.08 10.05 -23.28
CA SER A 542 7.46 9.73 -22.89
C SER A 542 7.53 8.53 -21.96
N ASP A 543 8.68 7.83 -21.99
CA ASP A 543 9.11 6.96 -20.90
C ASP A 543 9.84 7.83 -19.87
N TYR A 544 9.21 8.03 -18.72
CA TYR A 544 9.66 8.91 -17.65
C TYR A 544 9.39 8.31 -16.29
N ASP A 545 10.40 8.26 -15.44
CA ASP A 545 10.36 7.70 -14.08
C ASP A 545 10.65 8.74 -12.97
N VAL A 546 10.69 10.02 -13.33
CA VAL A 546 11.00 11.18 -12.47
C VAL A 546 12.45 11.23 -12.00
N LEU A 547 13.11 10.09 -11.84
CA LEU A 547 14.46 9.97 -11.30
C LEU A 547 15.54 10.10 -12.40
N ASN A 548 15.19 9.78 -13.65
CA ASN A 548 16.04 9.83 -14.82
C ASN A 548 15.49 10.74 -15.91
N GLU A 549 16.28 10.96 -16.95
CA GLU A 549 15.89 11.76 -18.12
C GLU A 549 14.72 11.12 -18.86
N ALA A 550 13.73 11.92 -19.23
CA ALA A 550 12.59 11.48 -20.02
C ALA A 550 13.03 11.11 -21.46
N ARG A 551 12.43 10.09 -22.04
CA ARG A 551 12.68 9.63 -23.41
C ARG A 551 11.41 9.61 -24.21
N TRP A 552 11.46 10.07 -25.46
CA TRP A 552 10.28 10.15 -26.31
C TRP A 552 9.89 8.77 -26.85
N VAL A 553 8.68 8.30 -26.52
CA VAL A 553 8.12 7.00 -26.98
C VAL A 553 6.85 7.17 -27.84
N GLY A 554 6.43 8.39 -28.12
CA GLY A 554 5.21 8.66 -28.88
C GLY A 554 3.96 8.08 -28.25
N LEU A 555 3.17 7.32 -28.99
CA LEU A 555 1.90 6.76 -28.53
C LEU A 555 2.05 5.40 -27.81
N GLN A 556 3.26 4.95 -27.49
CA GLN A 556 3.50 3.64 -26.89
C GLN A 556 2.72 3.47 -25.58
N ASN A 557 2.73 4.44 -24.68
CA ASN A 557 2.00 4.40 -23.41
C ASN A 557 0.48 4.18 -23.61
N TYR A 558 -0.09 4.72 -24.68
CA TYR A 558 -1.51 4.50 -25.01
C TYR A 558 -1.74 3.14 -25.66
N ALA A 559 -0.79 2.62 -26.45
CA ALA A 559 -0.87 1.28 -27.02
C ALA A 559 -0.79 0.21 -25.92
N ASP A 560 0.02 0.40 -24.89
CA ASP A 560 0.19 -0.51 -23.76
C ASP A 560 -1.11 -0.70 -22.97
N MET A 561 -1.96 0.34 -22.86
CA MET A 561 -3.28 0.22 -22.23
C MET A 561 -4.21 -0.77 -22.97
N GLY A 562 -4.03 -0.92 -24.27
CA GLY A 562 -4.74 -1.91 -25.09
C GLY A 562 -3.98 -3.23 -25.27
N GLY A 563 -2.73 -3.29 -24.78
CA GLY A 563 -1.82 -4.44 -24.83
C GLY A 563 -1.86 -5.28 -23.54
N ALA A 564 -0.70 -5.48 -22.94
CA ALA A 564 -0.56 -6.34 -21.75
C ALA A 564 -1.26 -5.79 -20.51
N ASP A 565 -1.41 -4.47 -20.38
CA ASP A 565 -2.13 -3.85 -19.25
C ASP A 565 -3.65 -3.78 -19.44
N LYS A 566 -4.13 -4.25 -20.60
CA LYS A 566 -5.55 -4.20 -20.99
C LYS A 566 -6.48 -4.77 -19.92
N THR A 567 -6.11 -5.89 -19.33
CA THR A 567 -6.94 -6.58 -18.34
C THR A 567 -7.14 -5.72 -17.09
N LEU A 568 -6.07 -5.11 -16.57
CA LEU A 568 -6.15 -4.25 -15.38
C LEU A 568 -6.84 -2.91 -15.68
N VAL A 569 -6.58 -2.32 -16.85
CA VAL A 569 -7.27 -1.08 -17.29
C VAL A 569 -8.76 -1.34 -17.43
N LEU A 570 -9.18 -2.42 -18.08
CA LEU A 570 -10.59 -2.76 -18.22
C LEU A 570 -11.24 -3.08 -16.87
N LYS A 571 -10.56 -3.82 -15.99
CA LYS A 571 -11.05 -4.11 -14.63
C LYS A 571 -11.25 -2.83 -13.83
N ALA A 572 -10.29 -1.91 -13.90
CA ALA A 572 -10.39 -0.61 -13.22
C ALA A 572 -11.58 0.23 -13.73
N LEU A 573 -11.77 0.27 -15.06
CA LEU A 573 -12.90 0.97 -15.66
C LEU A 573 -14.25 0.29 -15.30
N GLU A 574 -14.33 -1.04 -15.34
CA GLU A 574 -15.52 -1.79 -14.93
C GLU A 574 -15.92 -1.45 -13.48
N ASN A 575 -14.94 -1.48 -12.55
CA ASN A 575 -15.20 -1.15 -11.17
C ASN A 575 -15.68 0.31 -11.01
N ALA A 576 -15.06 1.27 -11.71
CA ALA A 576 -15.49 2.67 -11.67
C ALA A 576 -16.89 2.86 -12.27
N VAL A 577 -17.22 2.17 -13.37
CA VAL A 577 -18.57 2.18 -13.97
C VAL A 577 -19.60 1.60 -13.01
N TYR A 578 -19.28 0.53 -12.31
CA TYR A 578 -20.18 -0.04 -11.29
C TYR A 578 -20.41 0.95 -10.14
N LEU A 579 -19.34 1.55 -9.60
CA LEU A 579 -19.43 2.55 -8.53
C LEU A 579 -20.23 3.78 -8.98
N ALA A 580 -20.05 4.23 -10.21
CA ALA A 580 -20.81 5.35 -10.79
C ALA A 580 -22.27 4.96 -11.05
N GLY A 581 -22.51 3.82 -11.69
CA GLY A 581 -23.86 3.39 -12.15
C GLY A 581 -24.78 2.97 -11.01
N VAL A 582 -24.24 2.42 -9.93
CA VAL A 582 -25.01 2.00 -8.74
C VAL A 582 -24.88 3.01 -7.61
N GLY A 583 -23.68 3.42 -7.29
CA GLY A 583 -23.41 4.27 -6.12
C GLY A 583 -23.99 5.68 -6.26
N VAL A 584 -23.87 6.32 -7.44
CA VAL A 584 -24.37 7.68 -7.65
C VAL A 584 -25.90 7.75 -7.56
N PRO A 585 -26.70 6.91 -8.25
CA PRO A 585 -28.15 6.92 -8.09
C PRO A 585 -28.61 6.64 -6.65
N LEU A 586 -28.01 5.68 -5.97
CA LEU A 586 -28.31 5.39 -4.57
C LEU A 586 -27.97 6.56 -3.64
N GLY A 587 -26.80 7.19 -3.85
CA GLY A 587 -26.38 8.38 -3.10
C GLY A 587 -27.33 9.56 -3.30
N LEU A 588 -27.75 9.82 -4.55
CA LEU A 588 -28.75 10.86 -4.87
C LEU A 588 -30.10 10.58 -4.22
N ALA A 589 -30.59 9.35 -4.33
CA ALA A 589 -31.86 8.94 -3.73
C ALA A 589 -31.81 9.08 -2.20
N THR A 590 -30.75 8.61 -1.57
CA THR A 590 -30.56 8.72 -0.10
C THR A 590 -30.43 10.17 0.34
N GLY A 591 -29.62 10.99 -0.36
CA GLY A 591 -29.45 12.41 -0.04
C GLY A 591 -30.76 13.20 -0.18
N LEU A 592 -31.52 12.95 -1.24
CA LEU A 592 -32.85 13.55 -1.43
C LEU A 592 -33.84 13.10 -0.36
N ALA A 593 -33.88 11.80 -0.02
CA ALA A 593 -34.76 11.27 1.02
C ALA A 593 -34.44 11.92 2.40
N ILE A 594 -33.16 12.00 2.78
CA ILE A 594 -32.73 12.69 4.00
C ILE A 594 -33.16 14.16 3.97
N ALA A 595 -32.95 14.85 2.86
CA ALA A 595 -33.34 16.27 2.74
C ALA A 595 -34.85 16.49 2.83
N LEU A 596 -35.65 15.61 2.20
CA LEU A 596 -37.14 15.67 2.32
C LEU A 596 -37.60 15.47 3.77
N LEU A 597 -37.05 14.50 4.49
CA LEU A 597 -37.31 14.26 5.91
C LEU A 597 -36.93 15.47 6.76
N LEU A 598 -35.80 16.08 6.46
CA LEU A 598 -35.26 17.22 7.23
C LEU A 598 -35.80 18.59 6.79
N ASN A 599 -36.60 18.63 5.70
CA ASN A 599 -37.32 19.83 5.26
C ASN A 599 -38.61 20.05 6.07
N THR A 600 -39.07 19.05 6.82
CA THR A 600 -40.30 19.17 7.66
C THR A 600 -40.04 20.06 8.88
N ALA A 601 -41.05 20.86 9.26
CA ALA A 601 -41.01 21.71 10.43
C ALA A 601 -41.35 20.91 11.71
N SER A 602 -40.41 20.07 12.19
CA SER A 602 -40.55 19.28 13.41
C SER A 602 -39.70 19.80 14.58
N LYS A 603 -40.18 19.52 15.82
CA LYS A 603 -39.37 19.83 17.02
C LYS A 603 -38.08 19.01 16.97
N GLY A 604 -36.91 19.66 17.22
CA GLY A 604 -35.62 18.99 17.22
C GLY A 604 -34.95 18.87 15.84
N ILE A 605 -35.49 19.44 14.77
CA ILE A 605 -34.95 19.34 13.41
C ILE A 605 -33.47 19.80 13.30
N ARG A 606 -33.05 20.75 14.16
CA ARG A 606 -31.66 21.22 14.20
C ARG A 606 -30.73 20.11 14.67
N PHE A 607 -31.15 19.31 15.66
CA PHE A 607 -30.37 18.16 16.14
C PHE A 607 -30.22 17.10 15.03
N TYR A 608 -31.31 16.74 14.36
CA TYR A 608 -31.23 15.75 13.24
C TYR A 608 -30.36 16.25 12.10
N ARG A 609 -30.44 17.54 11.74
CA ARG A 609 -29.54 18.12 10.72
C ARG A 609 -28.07 18.00 11.11
N THR A 610 -27.72 18.29 12.37
CA THR A 610 -26.35 18.12 12.88
C THR A 610 -25.93 16.66 12.84
N PHE A 611 -26.80 15.74 13.25
CA PHE A 611 -26.52 14.31 13.27
C PHE A 611 -26.22 13.75 11.85
N PHE A 612 -27.06 14.08 10.86
CA PHE A 612 -26.85 13.63 9.48
C PHE A 612 -25.68 14.36 8.77
N TYR A 613 -25.28 15.51 9.25
CA TYR A 613 -24.10 16.23 8.73
C TYR A 613 -22.79 15.78 9.39
N MET A 614 -22.84 15.19 10.57
CA MET A 614 -21.66 14.77 11.33
C MET A 614 -20.67 13.88 10.53
N PRO A 615 -21.11 12.93 9.70
CA PRO A 615 -20.21 12.14 8.87
C PRO A 615 -19.27 12.97 7.99
N ALA A 616 -19.72 14.12 7.50
CA ALA A 616 -18.92 15.02 6.67
C ALA A 616 -17.74 15.67 7.40
N ILE A 617 -17.78 15.68 8.75
CA ILE A 617 -16.72 16.28 9.60
C ILE A 617 -15.69 15.23 10.00
N VAL A 618 -16.02 13.94 9.92
CA VAL A 618 -15.12 12.84 10.28
C VAL A 618 -14.00 12.75 9.25
N PRO A 619 -12.72 12.78 9.69
CA PRO A 619 -11.60 12.60 8.76
C PRO A 619 -11.70 11.29 7.97
N GLY A 620 -11.34 11.31 6.69
CA GLY A 620 -11.45 10.16 5.79
C GLY A 620 -10.75 8.90 6.31
N VAL A 621 -9.55 9.05 6.91
CA VAL A 621 -8.80 7.94 7.53
C VAL A 621 -9.61 7.31 8.67
N ALA A 622 -10.12 8.12 9.59
CA ALA A 622 -10.91 7.61 10.72
C ALA A 622 -12.21 6.94 10.25
N SER A 623 -12.85 7.49 9.21
CA SER A 623 -14.01 6.88 8.56
C SER A 623 -13.67 5.52 7.94
N ALA A 624 -12.56 5.41 7.21
CA ALA A 624 -12.15 4.15 6.56
C ALA A 624 -11.87 3.06 7.62
N VAL A 625 -11.14 3.37 8.68
CA VAL A 625 -10.86 2.44 9.79
C VAL A 625 -12.15 2.01 10.51
N LEU A 626 -13.05 2.96 10.80
CA LEU A 626 -14.35 2.66 11.41
C LEU A 626 -15.15 1.67 10.55
N TRP A 627 -15.22 1.93 9.24
CA TRP A 627 -15.98 1.07 8.33
C TRP A 627 -15.32 -0.29 8.09
N ALA A 628 -14.00 -0.39 8.10
CA ALA A 628 -13.30 -1.67 8.06
C ALA A 628 -13.72 -2.56 9.25
N TRP A 629 -13.85 -1.97 10.45
CA TRP A 629 -14.36 -2.68 11.62
C TRP A 629 -15.86 -3.01 11.53
N VAL A 630 -16.69 -2.06 11.13
CA VAL A 630 -18.16 -2.24 11.02
C VAL A 630 -18.52 -3.31 9.98
N LEU A 631 -17.76 -3.39 8.88
CA LEU A 631 -17.91 -4.35 7.78
C LEU A 631 -17.07 -5.62 7.97
N THR A 632 -16.53 -5.88 9.16
CA THR A 632 -15.83 -7.15 9.44
C THR A 632 -16.77 -8.32 9.15
N PRO A 633 -16.36 -9.29 8.30
CA PRO A 633 -17.24 -10.41 7.91
C PRO A 633 -17.58 -11.37 9.03
N ASP A 634 -16.73 -11.53 10.06
CA ASP A 634 -17.00 -12.41 11.20
C ASP A 634 -18.26 -11.93 11.96
N PRO A 635 -19.34 -12.73 12.03
CA PRO A 635 -20.58 -12.33 12.69
C PRO A 635 -20.45 -12.11 14.20
N ASN A 636 -19.37 -12.56 14.82
CA ASN A 636 -19.13 -12.39 16.25
C ASN A 636 -18.37 -11.08 16.57
N LYS A 637 -17.76 -10.47 15.56
CA LYS A 637 -16.90 -9.27 15.69
C LYS A 637 -17.40 -8.09 14.85
N GLY A 638 -18.01 -8.36 13.69
CA GLY A 638 -18.53 -7.33 12.77
C GLY A 638 -19.96 -6.90 13.14
N LEU A 639 -20.17 -5.61 13.31
CA LEU A 639 -21.44 -5.06 13.76
C LEU A 639 -22.63 -5.39 12.82
N ILE A 640 -22.41 -5.21 11.50
CA ILE A 640 -23.47 -5.45 10.52
C ILE A 640 -23.77 -6.94 10.40
N ASN A 641 -22.74 -7.79 10.36
CA ASN A 641 -22.93 -9.25 10.21
C ASN A 641 -23.50 -9.89 11.49
N ALA A 642 -23.23 -9.35 12.66
CA ALA A 642 -23.93 -9.73 13.87
C ALA A 642 -25.45 -9.51 13.74
N GLY A 643 -25.88 -8.30 13.33
CA GLY A 643 -27.29 -8.00 13.07
C GLY A 643 -27.87 -8.82 11.90
N TRP A 644 -27.11 -9.03 10.83
CA TRP A 644 -27.51 -9.83 9.69
C TRP A 644 -27.82 -11.29 10.08
N ARG A 645 -26.96 -11.90 10.90
CA ARG A 645 -27.16 -13.26 11.42
C ARG A 645 -28.45 -13.37 12.24
N GLU A 646 -28.69 -12.42 13.13
CA GLU A 646 -29.87 -12.45 14.03
C GLU A 646 -31.19 -12.11 13.31
N THR A 647 -31.14 -11.56 12.12
CA THR A 647 -32.33 -11.14 11.36
C THR A 647 -32.42 -11.85 9.99
N ILE A 648 -31.60 -11.44 9.03
CA ILE A 648 -31.71 -11.85 7.63
C ILE A 648 -31.42 -13.35 7.47
N THR A 649 -30.37 -13.87 8.16
CA THR A 649 -30.07 -15.31 8.10
C THR A 649 -31.21 -16.12 8.72
N GLN A 650 -31.76 -15.70 9.87
CA GLN A 650 -32.85 -16.41 10.51
C GLN A 650 -34.16 -16.38 9.71
N TRP A 651 -34.47 -15.25 9.05
CA TRP A 651 -35.72 -15.09 8.33
C TRP A 651 -35.72 -15.61 6.90
N PHE A 652 -34.55 -15.49 6.21
CA PHE A 652 -34.44 -15.79 4.80
C PHE A 652 -33.39 -16.86 4.45
N GLY A 653 -32.63 -17.35 5.42
CA GLY A 653 -31.57 -18.33 5.21
C GLY A 653 -30.34 -17.79 4.43
N LEU A 654 -30.24 -16.44 4.26
CA LEU A 654 -29.14 -15.83 3.52
C LEU A 654 -27.90 -15.68 4.40
N ALA A 655 -26.77 -16.23 3.96
CA ALA A 655 -25.49 -16.09 4.65
C ALA A 655 -25.05 -14.60 4.75
N PRO A 656 -24.37 -14.21 5.84
CA PRO A 656 -23.80 -12.88 5.95
C PRO A 656 -22.80 -12.58 4.82
N PRO A 657 -22.77 -11.34 4.29
CA PRO A 657 -21.84 -10.96 3.23
C PRO A 657 -20.37 -10.98 3.68
N GLY A 658 -19.47 -11.32 2.76
CA GLY A 658 -18.02 -11.22 2.97
C GLY A 658 -17.45 -9.81 2.91
N TRP A 659 -18.29 -8.80 2.61
CA TRP A 659 -17.94 -7.37 2.52
C TRP A 659 -16.59 -7.14 1.78
N LEU A 660 -15.65 -6.44 2.42
CA LEU A 660 -14.34 -6.10 1.85
C LEU A 660 -13.43 -7.33 1.60
N SER A 661 -13.75 -8.51 2.17
CA SER A 661 -13.00 -9.74 1.98
C SER A 661 -13.54 -10.64 0.87
N SER A 662 -14.63 -10.23 0.20
CA SER A 662 -15.25 -10.94 -0.93
C SER A 662 -15.18 -10.12 -2.20
N ALA A 663 -14.75 -10.72 -3.32
CA ALA A 663 -14.72 -10.06 -4.63
C ALA A 663 -16.07 -9.54 -5.08
N ASP A 664 -17.15 -10.25 -4.74
CA ASP A 664 -18.52 -9.90 -5.13
C ASP A 664 -19.08 -8.74 -4.30
N TRP A 665 -18.69 -8.63 -3.04
CA TRP A 665 -19.24 -7.64 -2.10
C TRP A 665 -18.37 -6.40 -1.90
N ALA A 666 -17.10 -6.42 -2.27
CA ALA A 666 -16.16 -5.33 -2.01
C ALA A 666 -16.60 -3.99 -2.61
N LYS A 667 -17.09 -3.97 -3.85
CA LYS A 667 -17.64 -2.76 -4.49
C LYS A 667 -18.90 -2.26 -3.78
N SER A 668 -19.79 -3.16 -3.40
CA SER A 668 -21.01 -2.83 -2.65
C SER A 668 -20.69 -2.27 -1.27
N SER A 669 -19.62 -2.74 -0.65
CA SER A 669 -19.10 -2.20 0.62
C SER A 669 -18.73 -0.72 0.51
N LEU A 670 -18.00 -0.33 -0.55
CA LEU A 670 -17.68 1.08 -0.80
C LEU A 670 -18.94 1.93 -1.01
N ILE A 671 -19.96 1.39 -1.67
CA ILE A 671 -21.24 2.09 -1.86
C ILE A 671 -21.93 2.30 -0.50
N VAL A 672 -22.03 1.27 0.34
CA VAL A 672 -22.63 1.36 1.69
C VAL A 672 -21.89 2.42 2.53
N MET A 673 -20.56 2.42 2.50
CA MET A 673 -19.74 3.46 3.16
C MET A 673 -20.06 4.86 2.62
N GLY A 674 -20.23 4.99 1.30
CA GLY A 674 -20.58 6.26 0.64
C GLY A 674 -21.96 6.78 1.05
N LEU A 675 -22.94 5.90 1.25
CA LEU A 675 -24.29 6.26 1.67
C LEU A 675 -24.34 6.89 3.07
N TRP A 676 -23.46 6.48 3.98
CA TRP A 676 -23.32 7.13 5.29
C TRP A 676 -22.94 8.61 5.16
N GLY A 677 -22.13 8.95 4.15
CA GLY A 677 -21.76 10.34 3.83
C GLY A 677 -22.81 11.14 3.03
N ALA A 678 -23.93 10.52 2.60
CA ALA A 678 -24.94 11.19 1.75
C ALA A 678 -25.58 12.44 2.39
N GLY A 679 -25.57 12.52 3.73
CA GLY A 679 -25.99 13.71 4.47
C GLY A 679 -25.14 14.96 4.23
N SER A 680 -23.91 14.83 3.73
CA SER A 680 -23.05 15.97 3.39
C SER A 680 -23.64 16.84 2.27
N GLY A 681 -24.30 16.22 1.29
CA GLY A 681 -25.00 16.89 0.20
C GLY A 681 -26.35 17.53 0.62
N MET A 682 -26.83 17.27 1.83
CA MET A 682 -28.14 17.72 2.33
C MET A 682 -28.33 19.24 2.21
N ILE A 683 -27.29 20.04 2.44
CA ILE A 683 -27.37 21.50 2.38
C ILE A 683 -27.83 21.95 0.99
N LEU A 684 -27.28 21.39 -0.05
CA LEU A 684 -27.62 21.71 -1.43
C LEU A 684 -29.04 21.28 -1.77
N TRP A 685 -29.42 20.07 -1.34
CA TRP A 685 -30.78 19.58 -1.49
C TRP A 685 -31.81 20.43 -0.76
N LEU A 686 -31.54 20.85 0.49
CA LEU A 686 -32.41 21.73 1.27
C LEU A 686 -32.51 23.13 0.67
N ALA A 687 -31.44 23.66 0.08
CA ALA A 687 -31.46 24.93 -0.62
C ALA A 687 -32.38 24.84 -1.85
N GLY A 688 -32.23 23.77 -2.64
CA GLY A 688 -33.13 23.52 -3.78
C GLY A 688 -34.60 23.38 -3.37
N LEU A 689 -34.90 22.59 -2.32
CA LEU A 689 -36.25 22.41 -1.81
C LEU A 689 -36.89 23.71 -1.34
N LYS A 690 -36.11 24.61 -0.72
CA LYS A 690 -36.59 25.93 -0.29
C LYS A 690 -36.79 26.92 -1.44
N GLY A 691 -36.15 26.69 -2.58
CA GLY A 691 -36.33 27.48 -3.77
C GLY A 691 -37.65 27.23 -4.53
N VAL A 692 -38.32 26.10 -4.22
CA VAL A 692 -39.59 25.78 -4.87
C VAL A 692 -40.70 26.68 -4.26
N SER A 693 -41.38 27.46 -5.12
CA SER A 693 -42.44 28.38 -4.68
C SER A 693 -43.61 27.65 -4.05
N GLY A 694 -44.07 28.12 -2.84
CA GLY A 694 -45.24 27.59 -2.17
C GLY A 694 -46.54 27.69 -3.00
N THR A 695 -46.63 28.70 -3.88
CA THR A 695 -47.80 28.90 -4.75
C THR A 695 -48.00 27.74 -5.75
N LEU A 696 -46.95 27.06 -6.15
CA LEU A 696 -47.07 25.86 -7.00
C LEU A 696 -47.72 24.68 -6.28
N TYR A 697 -47.44 24.52 -4.98
CA TYR A 697 -48.09 23.51 -4.17
C TYR A 697 -49.51 23.85 -3.85
N GLU A 698 -49.83 25.12 -3.62
CA GLU A 698 -51.21 25.61 -3.41
C GLU A 698 -52.05 25.38 -4.69
N ALA A 699 -51.54 25.76 -5.87
CA ALA A 699 -52.22 25.51 -7.13
C ALA A 699 -52.45 24.01 -7.38
N ALA A 700 -51.44 23.18 -7.21
CA ALA A 700 -51.58 21.73 -7.35
C ALA A 700 -52.59 21.13 -6.31
N GLY A 701 -52.64 21.73 -5.11
CA GLY A 701 -53.62 21.33 -4.06
C GLY A 701 -55.09 21.70 -4.46
N ILE A 702 -55.27 22.87 -5.10
CA ILE A 702 -56.61 23.26 -5.63
C ILE A 702 -57.05 22.31 -6.74
N ASP A 703 -56.11 21.88 -7.58
CA ASP A 703 -56.34 20.87 -8.63
C ASP A 703 -56.53 19.43 -8.07
N GLY A 704 -56.51 19.22 -6.77
CA GLY A 704 -56.73 17.96 -6.08
C GLY A 704 -55.53 16.99 -6.13
N ALA A 705 -54.30 17.48 -6.40
CA ALA A 705 -53.14 16.63 -6.46
C ALA A 705 -52.76 16.10 -5.04
N SER A 706 -52.62 14.78 -4.94
CA SER A 706 -52.09 14.13 -3.72
C SER A 706 -50.62 14.47 -3.48
N PRO A 707 -50.06 14.30 -2.25
CA PRO A 707 -48.66 14.59 -1.95
C PRO A 707 -47.65 13.86 -2.90
N ARG A 708 -47.96 12.63 -3.33
CA ARG A 708 -47.14 11.90 -4.31
C ARG A 708 -47.14 12.56 -5.69
N GLN A 709 -48.33 13.04 -6.14
CA GLN A 709 -48.46 13.77 -7.39
C GLN A 709 -47.77 15.12 -7.32
N GLN A 710 -47.88 15.86 -6.23
CA GLN A 710 -47.14 17.09 -6.00
C GLN A 710 -45.60 16.86 -6.03
N PHE A 711 -45.13 15.74 -5.45
CA PHE A 711 -43.70 15.42 -5.51
C PHE A 711 -43.23 15.23 -6.94
N TRP A 712 -43.90 14.38 -7.75
CA TRP A 712 -43.47 14.07 -9.11
C TRP A 712 -43.77 15.19 -10.12
N ALA A 713 -44.83 15.94 -9.94
CA ALA A 713 -45.26 16.99 -10.89
C ALA A 713 -44.70 18.38 -10.55
N VAL A 714 -44.35 18.67 -9.28
CA VAL A 714 -43.82 19.98 -8.85
C VAL A 714 -42.43 19.84 -8.26
N THR A 715 -42.26 19.09 -7.18
CA THR A 715 -40.98 19.05 -6.43
C THR A 715 -39.83 18.53 -7.25
N PHE A 716 -39.96 17.35 -7.85
CA PHE A 716 -38.89 16.70 -8.59
C PHE A 716 -38.46 17.46 -9.86
N PRO A 717 -39.40 17.97 -10.70
CA PRO A 717 -39.03 18.83 -11.84
C PRO A 717 -38.29 20.11 -11.42
N MET A 718 -38.73 20.79 -10.37
CA MET A 718 -38.08 22.01 -9.86
C MET A 718 -36.72 21.73 -9.23
N LEU A 719 -36.47 20.52 -8.73
CA LEU A 719 -35.17 20.08 -8.22
C LEU A 719 -34.25 19.54 -9.31
N SER A 720 -34.72 19.38 -10.54
CA SER A 720 -33.90 18.78 -11.62
C SER A 720 -32.55 19.45 -11.85
N PRO A 721 -32.35 20.79 -11.71
CA PRO A 721 -31.03 21.40 -11.77
C PRO A 721 -30.07 20.91 -10.66
N VAL A 722 -30.60 20.72 -9.45
CA VAL A 722 -29.83 20.20 -8.30
C VAL A 722 -29.49 18.73 -8.52
N VAL A 723 -30.45 17.95 -9.01
CA VAL A 723 -30.24 16.53 -9.40
C VAL A 723 -29.15 16.44 -10.45
N PHE A 724 -29.23 17.27 -11.51
CA PHE A 724 -28.24 17.28 -12.59
C PHE A 724 -26.85 17.62 -12.07
N PHE A 725 -26.69 18.70 -11.29
CA PHE A 725 -25.42 19.07 -10.70
C PHE A 725 -24.81 17.93 -9.87
N ASN A 726 -25.59 17.35 -8.94
CA ASN A 726 -25.11 16.26 -8.11
C ASN A 726 -24.81 14.99 -8.94
N THR A 727 -25.54 14.73 -10.03
CA THR A 727 -25.26 13.62 -10.94
C THR A 727 -23.90 13.81 -11.59
N VAL A 728 -23.64 15.00 -12.18
CA VAL A 728 -22.35 15.30 -12.83
C VAL A 728 -21.20 15.14 -11.81
N MET A 729 -21.31 15.79 -10.65
CA MET A 729 -20.29 15.70 -9.60
C MET A 729 -20.12 14.28 -9.05
N GLY A 730 -21.20 13.54 -8.92
CA GLY A 730 -21.19 12.15 -8.47
C GLY A 730 -20.44 11.23 -9.44
N PHE A 731 -20.69 11.36 -10.76
CA PHE A 731 -19.98 10.58 -11.78
C PHE A 731 -18.48 10.92 -11.82
N ILE A 732 -18.13 12.23 -11.76
CA ILE A 732 -16.74 12.67 -11.67
C ILE A 732 -16.06 12.04 -10.43
N GLY A 733 -16.70 12.11 -9.26
CA GLY A 733 -16.16 11.56 -8.02
C GLY A 733 -16.00 10.05 -8.06
N ALA A 734 -16.98 9.32 -8.60
CA ALA A 734 -16.90 7.85 -8.70
C ALA A 734 -15.77 7.39 -9.64
N MET A 735 -15.52 8.12 -10.74
CA MET A 735 -14.39 7.85 -11.65
C MET A 735 -13.03 8.18 -11.03
N GLN A 736 -13.00 9.02 -9.99
CA GLN A 736 -11.82 9.47 -9.28
C GLN A 736 -11.68 8.84 -7.88
N GLU A 737 -12.45 7.78 -7.58
CA GLU A 737 -12.37 7.10 -6.28
C GLU A 737 -10.96 6.56 -6.04
N PHE A 738 -10.32 6.99 -4.93
CA PHE A 738 -8.95 6.62 -4.57
C PHE A 738 -8.74 6.55 -3.06
N ASP A 739 -9.01 7.63 -2.32
CA ASP A 739 -8.58 7.82 -0.93
C ASP A 739 -9.02 6.70 0.02
N ARG A 740 -10.29 6.29 -0.06
CA ARG A 740 -10.82 5.23 0.81
C ARG A 740 -10.15 3.90 0.54
N ILE A 741 -9.92 3.58 -0.74
CA ILE A 741 -9.27 2.34 -1.17
C ILE A 741 -7.81 2.35 -0.71
N TYR A 742 -7.10 3.45 -0.93
CA TYR A 742 -5.70 3.60 -0.56
C TYR A 742 -5.45 3.42 0.94
N ILE A 743 -6.36 3.93 1.79
CA ILE A 743 -6.26 3.79 3.25
C ILE A 743 -6.50 2.34 3.68
N MET A 744 -7.45 1.65 3.05
CA MET A 744 -7.83 0.28 3.41
C MET A 744 -6.92 -0.78 2.80
N LYS A 745 -6.35 -0.50 1.65
CA LYS A 745 -5.52 -1.42 0.84
C LYS A 745 -4.38 -0.65 0.16
N PRO A 746 -3.27 -0.40 0.89
CA PRO A 746 -2.10 0.25 0.30
C PRO A 746 -1.54 -0.55 -0.89
N PRO A 747 -0.87 0.10 -1.86
CA PRO A 747 -0.33 -0.56 -3.06
C PRO A 747 0.70 -1.67 -2.80
N SER A 748 1.29 -1.70 -1.61
CA SER A 748 2.27 -2.73 -1.21
C SER A 748 1.67 -4.12 -0.98
N ASP A 749 0.35 -4.24 -0.93
CA ASP A 749 -0.34 -5.50 -0.59
C ASP A 749 -0.61 -6.40 -1.81
N GLY A 750 -0.10 -6.08 -3.00
CA GLY A 750 -0.25 -6.85 -4.24
C GLY A 750 -1.53 -6.51 -4.99
N SER A 751 -2.64 -7.24 -4.77
CA SER A 751 -3.94 -6.95 -5.41
C SER A 751 -4.68 -5.81 -4.69
N THR A 752 -5.51 -5.10 -5.45
CA THR A 752 -6.34 -4.01 -4.91
C THR A 752 -7.73 -4.53 -4.52
N GLY A 753 -7.83 -5.02 -3.28
CA GLY A 753 -8.97 -5.78 -2.81
C GLY A 753 -9.02 -7.19 -3.42
N PRO A 754 -9.94 -8.06 -2.98
CA PRO A 754 -10.06 -9.42 -3.47
C PRO A 754 -10.23 -9.45 -5.01
N ASP A 755 -9.35 -10.15 -5.73
CA ASP A 755 -9.36 -10.25 -7.20
C ASP A 755 -9.41 -8.87 -7.90
N ASP A 756 -8.64 -7.89 -7.42
CA ASP A 756 -8.64 -6.49 -7.91
C ASP A 756 -10.05 -5.85 -7.99
N SER A 757 -11.01 -6.31 -7.17
CA SER A 757 -12.40 -5.82 -7.17
C SER A 757 -12.52 -4.35 -6.75
N LEU A 758 -11.53 -3.80 -6.09
CA LEU A 758 -11.44 -2.40 -5.68
C LEU A 758 -10.47 -1.58 -6.54
N LEU A 759 -9.85 -2.18 -7.56
CA LEU A 759 -8.96 -1.47 -8.47
C LEU A 759 -9.76 -0.41 -9.25
N THR A 760 -9.43 0.87 -9.03
CA THR A 760 -10.02 2.00 -9.76
C THR A 760 -9.00 2.63 -10.70
N PRO A 761 -9.43 3.42 -11.72
CA PRO A 761 -8.51 4.04 -12.67
C PRO A 761 -7.45 4.93 -12.00
N VAL A 762 -7.83 5.68 -10.97
CA VAL A 762 -6.89 6.56 -10.24
C VAL A 762 -5.95 5.75 -9.37
N PHE A 763 -6.41 4.64 -8.76
CA PHE A 763 -5.55 3.76 -8.00
C PHE A 763 -4.52 3.07 -8.93
N HIS A 764 -4.95 2.60 -10.09
CA HIS A 764 -4.08 2.00 -11.10
C HIS A 764 -3.02 2.99 -11.63
N LEU A 765 -3.44 4.24 -11.88
CA LEU A 765 -2.54 5.34 -12.21
C LEU A 765 -1.49 5.57 -11.11
N PHE A 766 -1.93 5.64 -9.85
CA PHE A 766 -1.04 5.86 -8.70
C PHE A 766 0.01 4.73 -8.57
N THR A 767 -0.43 3.48 -8.65
CA THR A 767 0.47 2.32 -8.59
C THR A 767 1.51 2.37 -9.71
N ASN A 768 1.09 2.65 -10.95
CA ASN A 768 2.03 2.77 -12.07
C ASN A 768 3.02 3.92 -11.89
N GLY A 769 2.56 5.10 -11.44
CA GLY A 769 3.39 6.29 -11.28
C GLY A 769 4.39 6.20 -10.14
N PHE A 770 3.92 5.79 -8.96
CA PHE A 770 4.67 5.91 -7.72
C PHE A 770 5.23 4.59 -7.20
N THR A 771 4.61 3.45 -7.53
CA THR A 771 5.10 2.14 -7.12
C THR A 771 5.97 1.49 -8.20
N TYR A 772 5.54 1.57 -9.47
CA TYR A 772 6.30 0.98 -10.60
C TYR A 772 7.20 1.99 -11.32
N PHE A 773 7.23 3.25 -10.88
CA PHE A 773 8.03 4.34 -11.47
C PHE A 773 7.77 4.57 -12.97
N ARG A 774 6.55 4.36 -13.42
CA ARG A 774 6.10 4.55 -14.80
C ARG A 774 5.32 5.86 -14.94
N MET A 775 5.93 6.99 -14.59
CA MET A 775 5.25 8.30 -14.53
C MET A 775 4.71 8.74 -15.91
N GLY A 776 5.43 8.43 -17.00
CA GLY A 776 4.94 8.68 -18.35
C GLY A 776 3.65 7.91 -18.66
N TYR A 777 3.60 6.64 -18.30
CA TYR A 777 2.41 5.80 -18.45
C TYR A 777 1.27 6.25 -17.52
N ALA A 778 1.57 6.59 -16.27
CA ALA A 778 0.59 7.15 -15.34
C ALA A 778 -0.01 8.46 -15.86
N SER A 779 0.80 9.31 -16.49
CA SER A 779 0.33 10.53 -17.18
C SER A 779 -0.62 10.19 -18.33
N ALA A 780 -0.33 9.17 -19.13
CA ALA A 780 -1.21 8.72 -20.21
C ALA A 780 -2.55 8.17 -19.66
N LEU A 781 -2.52 7.39 -18.56
CA LEU A 781 -3.72 6.95 -17.83
C LEU A 781 -4.55 8.14 -17.33
N ALA A 782 -3.90 9.18 -16.76
CA ALA A 782 -4.60 10.39 -16.32
C ALA A 782 -5.35 11.07 -17.46
N TRP A 783 -4.73 11.19 -18.63
CA TRP A 783 -5.36 11.79 -19.80
C TRP A 783 -6.46 10.91 -20.40
N MET A 784 -6.33 9.59 -20.34
CA MET A 784 -7.41 8.67 -20.70
C MET A 784 -8.62 8.85 -19.76
N ILE A 785 -8.40 8.89 -18.46
CA ILE A 785 -9.45 9.11 -17.45
C ILE A 785 -10.12 10.46 -17.68
N PHE A 786 -9.32 11.52 -17.89
CA PHE A 786 -9.83 12.86 -18.21
C PHE A 786 -10.71 12.86 -19.46
N ALA A 787 -10.28 12.21 -20.55
CA ALA A 787 -11.06 12.10 -21.78
C ALA A 787 -12.40 11.36 -21.55
N ILE A 788 -12.40 10.27 -20.78
CA ILE A 788 -13.61 9.52 -20.43
C ILE A 788 -14.56 10.41 -19.63
N ILE A 789 -14.07 11.07 -18.57
CA ILE A 789 -14.88 11.98 -17.74
C ILE A 789 -15.45 13.12 -18.58
N MET A 790 -14.66 13.72 -19.46
CA MET A 790 -15.08 14.80 -20.35
C MET A 790 -16.19 14.33 -21.30
N LEU A 791 -16.05 13.14 -21.90
CA LEU A 791 -17.07 12.57 -22.79
C LEU A 791 -18.37 12.27 -22.04
N LEU A 792 -18.29 11.68 -20.85
CA LEU A 792 -19.46 11.43 -19.99
C LEU A 792 -20.15 12.74 -19.60
N THR A 793 -19.38 13.75 -19.19
CA THR A 793 -19.90 15.06 -18.80
C THR A 793 -20.54 15.76 -19.98
N PHE A 794 -19.91 15.75 -21.16
CA PHE A 794 -20.48 16.29 -22.38
C PHE A 794 -21.80 15.62 -22.75
N GLY A 795 -21.85 14.28 -22.64
CA GLY A 795 -23.08 13.51 -22.85
C GLY A 795 -24.20 13.93 -21.89
N GLN A 796 -23.88 14.11 -20.61
CA GLN A 796 -24.85 14.58 -19.60
C GLN A 796 -25.37 15.97 -19.91
N PHE A 797 -24.50 16.93 -20.28
CA PHE A 797 -24.92 18.28 -20.67
C PHE A 797 -25.78 18.25 -21.94
N LYS A 798 -25.47 17.43 -22.93
CA LYS A 798 -26.29 17.28 -24.15
C LYS A 798 -27.67 16.68 -23.86
N LEU A 799 -27.80 15.86 -22.84
CA LEU A 799 -29.07 15.24 -22.41
C LEU A 799 -29.87 16.16 -21.46
N ALA A 800 -29.21 17.08 -20.74
CA ALA A 800 -29.83 17.94 -19.73
C ALA A 800 -31.07 18.70 -20.22
N PRO A 801 -31.11 19.32 -21.42
CA PRO A 801 -32.28 20.06 -21.90
C PRO A 801 -33.55 19.22 -22.01
N ARG A 802 -33.45 17.88 -22.01
CA ARG A 802 -34.62 16.97 -22.11
C ARG A 802 -35.35 16.76 -20.79
N TRP A 803 -34.73 17.01 -19.65
CA TRP A 803 -35.27 16.68 -18.35
C TRP A 803 -34.99 17.68 -17.22
N VAL A 804 -34.04 18.62 -17.44
CA VAL A 804 -33.71 19.68 -16.47
C VAL A 804 -34.57 20.89 -16.79
N HIS A 805 -35.30 21.38 -15.80
CA HIS A 805 -36.16 22.57 -15.91
C HIS A 805 -35.49 23.79 -15.25
N TYR A 806 -35.16 24.80 -16.03
CA TYR A 806 -34.69 26.09 -15.54
C TYR A 806 -35.84 27.10 -15.56
N GLU A 807 -36.09 27.77 -14.44
CA GLU A 807 -37.14 28.82 -14.33
C GLU A 807 -36.99 29.99 -15.32
N ALA A 808 -35.78 30.22 -15.82
CA ALA A 808 -35.45 31.33 -16.73
C ALA A 808 -35.77 31.06 -18.22
N ASP A 809 -36.17 29.86 -18.59
CA ASP A 809 -36.41 29.45 -19.98
C ASP A 809 -37.89 29.72 -20.45
N LYS A 810 -38.58 30.64 -19.79
CA LYS A 810 -39.93 31.10 -20.24
C LYS A 810 -39.92 32.55 -20.67
#